data_540accf95f653b57dc02ba7db2387834
#
_entry.id   540accf95f653b57dc02ba7db2387834
#
_cell.length_a   1.000
_cell.length_b   1.000
_cell.length_c   1.000
_cell.angle_alpha   90.00
_cell.angle_beta   90.00
_cell.angle_gamma   90.00
#
_symmetry.space_group_name_H-M   'P 1'
#
loop_
_entity.id
_entity.type
_entity.pdbx_description
1 polymer ?
#
loop_
_entity_poly.entity_id
_entity_poly.type
_entity_poly.pdbx_seq_one_letter_code
_entity_poly.pdbx_strand_id
1 'polypeptide(L)'
;LIIKYCTENNISTDILYAVSIPASFEANQRKDLLDALMANDMKVSKQALIDEPNAAFISYAVSRAAEDRPMFISPDYNSKVLVFDFGGGTCDISILEIGQSANGFFSKNIAISKFTKLGGDDIDRYITYHYLMPRFLEANGKKKEQFRTNERKQIASALYKVAERLKILANKTLATLTSDFVIPEVKSSDSKTEIESNVEVITNKGTLKQNKFYLTNKELTETMAVFLKQGFGKTTRIKGEDEYNSIFSLLESAIKKSKVPKEEIDYVLLIGGSSKSPYIQEALHSYFEDSEILVPMDLQTHVSQGAAIHSLLFNGMNKCLIQPITSEPILIITKDDRPKIILPAGTEIPCNTIEIDDLVTSRDGQKIVELPICVGNTTKMLFNLKIESSMPNGFLINTPIQLIIEVNADKMLIIHATCMGTICHVEPLSPFANKELTTEERAALKAERQANLEAEQNGGVPSKETLITLKQAYLKIGNDFKAAETLELQNELYPASTNYNSIGVLYSNAGATDKAIEFYEKAIEENPHNKHAYANLGSTLLYRDTKRAKEYLQKAFNIDPEHDIALIELGKIDKSEGNTAAAQEKFKKAYDLYLKQWKTNSLPKYAYGWFATVAEELGENDFAKEIRASAPKTENEAYYNKENLSMTKTKVLTNNN
;
A
#
# COMPACT_ATOMS: atom_id res chain seq x y z
N LEU A 1 3.54 28.70 2.76
CA LEU A 1 2.73 29.04 3.95
C LEU A 1 3.59 29.29 5.17
N ILE A 2 4.48 28.36 5.59
CA ILE A 2 5.32 28.49 6.81
C ILE A 2 6.18 29.74 6.73
N ILE A 3 6.98 29.94 5.67
CA ILE A 3 7.84 31.12 5.47
C ILE A 3 7.01 32.41 5.51
N LYS A 4 5.84 32.43 4.83
CA LYS A 4 4.92 33.58 4.86
C LYS A 4 4.46 33.89 6.28
N TYR A 5 4.04 32.88 7.04
CA TYR A 5 3.64 33.03 8.43
C TYR A 5 4.77 33.60 9.30
N CYS A 6 6.00 33.07 9.15
CA CYS A 6 7.16 33.56 9.89
C CYS A 6 7.46 35.02 9.57
N THR A 7 7.42 35.40 8.29
CA THR A 7 7.62 36.80 7.86
C THR A 7 6.55 37.73 8.42
N GLU A 8 5.27 37.33 8.36
CA GLU A 8 4.14 38.12 8.87
C GLU A 8 4.16 38.29 10.40
N ASN A 9 4.78 37.36 11.13
CA ASN A 9 4.87 37.38 12.59
C ASN A 9 6.27 37.76 13.12
N ASN A 10 7.17 38.27 12.28
CA ASN A 10 8.56 38.62 12.64
C ASN A 10 9.35 37.48 13.28
N ILE A 11 9.10 36.24 12.84
CA ILE A 11 9.82 35.05 13.24
C ILE A 11 10.95 34.79 12.23
N SER A 12 12.08 34.27 12.68
CA SER A 12 13.18 33.88 11.78
C SER A 12 12.68 32.92 10.68
N THR A 13 13.11 33.17 9.45
CA THR A 13 12.87 32.28 8.32
C THR A 13 13.93 31.19 8.18
N ASP A 14 14.97 31.23 9.01
CA ASP A 14 15.95 30.14 9.14
C ASP A 14 15.36 29.06 10.06
N ILE A 15 14.63 28.13 9.46
CA ILE A 15 13.82 27.12 10.14
C ILE A 15 14.46 25.76 9.96
N LEU A 16 14.53 25.01 11.05
CA LEU A 16 14.86 23.60 11.05
C LEU A 16 13.56 22.78 11.07
N TYR A 17 13.39 21.92 10.08
CA TYR A 17 12.18 21.14 9.93
C TYR A 17 12.31 19.77 10.61
N ALA A 18 11.30 19.39 11.38
CA ALA A 18 11.06 18.04 11.84
C ALA A 18 9.72 17.55 11.27
N VAL A 19 9.69 16.32 10.82
CA VAL A 19 8.53 15.76 10.13
C VAL A 19 8.10 14.47 10.81
N SER A 20 6.83 14.40 11.21
CA SER A 20 6.24 13.15 11.67
C SER A 20 5.81 12.31 10.48
N ILE A 21 5.96 11.02 10.60
CA ILE A 21 5.63 10.04 9.57
C ILE A 21 4.89 8.85 10.18
N PRO A 22 3.97 8.22 9.44
CA PRO A 22 3.37 6.97 9.89
C PRO A 22 4.44 5.93 10.24
N ALA A 23 4.26 5.23 11.36
CA ALA A 23 5.21 4.18 11.77
C ALA A 23 5.31 3.04 10.75
N SER A 24 4.29 2.90 9.89
CA SER A 24 4.22 1.91 8.80
C SER A 24 5.05 2.28 7.56
N PHE A 25 5.65 3.49 7.48
CA PHE A 25 6.46 3.90 6.32
C PHE A 25 7.67 3.00 6.15
N GLU A 26 7.81 2.48 4.94
CA GLU A 26 8.97 1.71 4.52
C GLU A 26 10.17 2.62 4.18
N ALA A 27 11.37 2.06 4.03
CA ALA A 27 12.60 2.82 3.80
C ALA A 27 12.54 3.70 2.54
N ASN A 28 11.95 3.20 1.45
CA ASN A 28 11.75 3.97 0.21
C ASN A 28 10.85 5.19 0.44
N GLN A 29 9.76 5.05 1.18
CA GLN A 29 8.85 6.16 1.48
C GLN A 29 9.52 7.21 2.39
N ARG A 30 10.35 6.78 3.35
CA ARG A 30 11.15 7.67 4.20
C ARG A 30 12.18 8.44 3.37
N LYS A 31 12.88 7.72 2.46
CA LYS A 31 13.86 8.32 1.54
C LYS A 31 13.19 9.32 0.58
N ASP A 32 12.09 8.93 -0.07
CA ASP A 32 11.36 9.79 -1.00
C ASP A 32 10.90 11.09 -0.32
N LEU A 33 10.48 11.00 0.95
CA LEU A 33 10.10 12.18 1.73
C LEU A 33 11.30 13.08 2.04
N LEU A 34 12.43 12.51 2.47
CA LEU A 34 13.66 13.28 2.71
C LEU A 34 14.17 13.95 1.43
N ASP A 35 14.16 13.22 0.30
CA ASP A 35 14.55 13.75 -1.01
C ASP A 35 13.61 14.90 -1.44
N ALA A 36 12.31 14.77 -1.18
CA ALA A 36 11.33 15.83 -1.46
C ALA A 36 11.54 17.07 -0.59
N LEU A 37 11.89 16.89 0.68
CA LEU A 37 12.21 18.02 1.59
C LEU A 37 13.46 18.75 1.12
N MET A 38 14.53 18.02 0.77
CA MET A 38 15.77 18.59 0.26
C MET A 38 15.56 19.30 -1.09
N ALA A 39 14.79 18.71 -2.00
CA ALA A 39 14.46 19.31 -3.29
C ALA A 39 13.66 20.64 -3.18
N ASN A 40 13.03 20.88 -2.04
CA ASN A 40 12.33 22.14 -1.73
C ASN A 40 13.13 23.07 -0.82
N ASP A 41 14.45 22.91 -0.73
CA ASP A 41 15.37 23.71 0.11
C ASP A 41 14.96 23.76 1.60
N MET A 42 14.27 22.73 2.07
CA MET A 42 13.89 22.62 3.48
C MET A 42 15.06 22.06 4.27
N LYS A 43 15.57 22.85 5.22
CA LYS A 43 16.65 22.39 6.10
C LYS A 43 16.12 21.31 7.04
N VAL A 44 16.56 20.09 6.83
CA VAL A 44 16.26 18.96 7.71
C VAL A 44 17.44 18.67 8.62
N SER A 45 17.16 18.37 9.87
CA SER A 45 18.18 18.02 10.86
C SER A 45 18.57 16.54 10.77
N LYS A 46 19.61 16.17 11.50
CA LYS A 46 19.76 14.76 11.90
C LYS A 46 18.50 14.36 12.68
N GLN A 47 17.96 13.18 12.43
CA GLN A 47 16.66 12.73 12.97
C GLN A 47 15.48 13.68 12.59
N ALA A 48 15.42 14.09 11.33
CA ALA A 48 14.32 14.89 10.82
C ALA A 48 12.97 14.15 10.87
N LEU A 49 13.00 12.82 10.77
CA LEU A 49 11.82 11.98 10.75
C LEU A 49 11.56 11.35 12.13
N ILE A 50 10.35 11.52 12.62
CA ILE A 50 9.88 10.84 13.83
C ILE A 50 8.57 10.08 13.53
N ASP A 51 8.44 8.87 14.05
CA ASP A 51 7.19 8.11 13.91
C ASP A 51 6.07 8.82 14.69
N GLU A 52 4.90 8.98 14.05
CA GLU A 52 3.73 9.65 14.60
C GLU A 52 3.34 9.16 16.02
N PRO A 53 3.31 7.84 16.33
CA PRO A 53 2.99 7.39 17.68
C PRO A 53 4.02 7.83 18.73
N ASN A 54 5.31 7.88 18.39
CA ASN A 54 6.33 8.39 19.29
C ASN A 54 6.20 9.90 19.50
N ALA A 55 5.95 10.66 18.44
CA ALA A 55 5.67 12.09 18.52
C ALA A 55 4.45 12.38 19.41
N ALA A 56 3.37 11.64 19.20
CA ALA A 56 2.17 11.77 20.01
C ALA A 56 2.43 11.51 21.49
N PHE A 57 3.17 10.44 21.80
CA PHE A 57 3.52 10.12 23.18
C PHE A 57 4.42 11.20 23.82
N ILE A 58 5.41 11.72 23.10
CA ILE A 58 6.28 12.82 23.57
C ILE A 58 5.43 14.04 23.93
N SER A 59 4.57 14.48 23.03
CA SER A 59 3.70 15.63 23.26
C SER A 59 2.82 15.44 24.49
N TYR A 60 2.21 14.26 24.62
CA TYR A 60 1.35 13.94 25.76
C TYR A 60 2.14 13.94 27.09
N ALA A 61 3.29 13.27 27.12
CA ALA A 61 4.13 13.20 28.33
C ALA A 61 4.59 14.59 28.78
N VAL A 62 4.99 15.45 27.85
CA VAL A 62 5.41 16.84 28.14
C VAL A 62 4.23 17.69 28.62
N SER A 63 3.06 17.57 27.99
CA SER A 63 1.85 18.30 28.39
C SER A 63 1.41 17.93 29.81
N ARG A 64 1.43 16.64 30.13
CA ARG A 64 1.10 16.14 31.48
C ARG A 64 2.10 16.63 32.54
N ALA A 65 3.39 16.64 32.22
CA ALA A 65 4.42 17.17 33.10
C ALA A 65 4.24 18.68 33.36
N ALA A 66 3.81 19.44 32.36
CA ALA A 66 3.53 20.87 32.49
C ALA A 66 2.28 21.15 33.36
N GLU A 67 1.38 20.19 33.51
CA GLU A 67 0.20 20.26 34.38
C GLU A 67 0.47 19.74 35.81
N ASP A 68 1.73 19.50 36.20
CA ASP A 68 2.13 18.83 37.44
C ASP A 68 1.51 17.42 37.63
N ARG A 69 1.22 16.75 36.53
CA ARG A 69 0.62 15.39 36.49
C ARG A 69 1.44 14.47 35.60
N PRO A 70 2.75 14.27 35.87
CA PRO A 70 3.59 13.45 35.02
C PRO A 70 3.03 12.03 34.90
N MET A 71 3.17 11.45 33.69
CA MET A 71 2.89 10.03 33.52
C MET A 71 3.88 9.22 34.37
N PHE A 72 3.34 8.31 35.14
CA PHE A 72 4.17 7.37 35.90
C PHE A 72 4.44 6.14 35.04
N ILE A 73 5.68 5.98 34.60
CA ILE A 73 6.18 4.74 34.02
C ILE A 73 7.11 4.12 35.04
N SER A 74 6.76 2.94 35.52
CA SER A 74 7.54 2.24 36.53
C SER A 74 8.92 1.88 35.99
N PRO A 75 10.01 2.05 36.78
CA PRO A 75 11.32 1.56 36.38
C PRO A 75 11.37 0.03 36.18
N ASP A 76 10.49 -0.70 36.89
CA ASP A 76 10.48 -2.16 36.92
C ASP A 76 9.43 -2.78 35.97
N TYR A 77 8.66 -1.96 35.25
CA TYR A 77 7.59 -2.43 34.37
C TYR A 77 7.52 -1.58 33.09
N ASN A 78 7.55 -2.25 31.95
CA ASN A 78 7.38 -1.61 30.66
C ASN A 78 5.90 -1.48 30.32
N SER A 79 5.40 -0.26 30.30
CA SER A 79 4.00 0.02 29.97
C SER A 79 3.71 -0.20 28.50
N LYS A 80 2.55 -0.77 28.22
CA LYS A 80 2.04 -0.97 26.86
C LYS A 80 1.06 0.13 26.50
N VAL A 81 1.42 0.92 25.50
CA VAL A 81 0.66 2.08 25.03
C VAL A 81 0.14 1.80 23.63
N LEU A 82 -1.18 1.75 23.49
CA LEU A 82 -1.81 1.72 22.17
C LEU A 82 -2.04 3.16 21.71
N VAL A 83 -1.47 3.56 20.62
CA VAL A 83 -1.73 4.85 19.97
C VAL A 83 -2.75 4.62 18.88
N PHE A 84 -3.91 5.25 19.02
CA PHE A 84 -5.03 5.19 18.10
C PHE A 84 -5.13 6.51 17.33
N ASP A 85 -4.60 6.52 16.11
CA ASP A 85 -4.68 7.69 15.22
C ASP A 85 -5.83 7.53 14.24
N PHE A 86 -6.91 8.29 14.48
CA PHE A 86 -8.07 8.31 13.60
C PHE A 86 -8.22 9.70 12.98
N GLY A 87 -7.60 9.84 11.79
CA GLY A 87 -7.56 11.07 11.03
C GLY A 87 -8.77 11.26 10.10
N GLY A 88 -8.59 12.13 9.10
CA GLY A 88 -9.59 12.37 8.05
C GLY A 88 -9.66 11.22 7.05
N GLY A 89 -8.52 10.72 6.58
CA GLY A 89 -8.45 9.70 5.52
C GLY A 89 -7.93 8.34 5.94
N THR A 90 -7.31 8.24 7.13
CA THR A 90 -6.65 7.01 7.60
C THR A 90 -6.96 6.72 9.05
N CYS A 91 -6.86 5.44 9.42
CA CYS A 91 -6.82 4.97 10.79
C CYS A 91 -5.55 4.15 10.96
N ASP A 92 -4.63 4.64 11.77
CA ASP A 92 -3.36 4.02 12.06
C ASP A 92 -3.31 3.63 13.55
N ILE A 93 -2.93 2.38 13.82
CA ILE A 93 -2.88 1.83 15.18
C ILE A 93 -1.49 1.30 15.41
N SER A 94 -0.86 1.77 16.47
CA SER A 94 0.47 1.31 16.90
C SER A 94 0.43 0.89 18.36
N ILE A 95 1.08 -0.21 18.70
CA ILE A 95 1.26 -0.65 20.08
C ILE A 95 2.74 -0.51 20.41
N LEU A 96 3.02 0.33 21.39
CA LEU A 96 4.36 0.64 21.88
C LEU A 96 4.57 -0.02 23.25
N GLU A 97 5.77 -0.51 23.48
CA GLU A 97 6.26 -0.81 24.82
C GLU A 97 7.16 0.37 25.24
N ILE A 98 6.80 1.03 26.33
CA ILE A 98 7.53 2.17 26.88
C ILE A 98 8.13 1.75 28.21
N GLY A 99 9.43 1.86 28.33
CA GLY A 99 10.15 1.59 29.58
C GLY A 99 11.09 2.73 29.95
N GLN A 100 11.66 2.63 31.14
CA GLN A 100 12.61 3.59 31.66
C GLN A 100 14.06 3.07 31.52
N SER A 101 14.98 3.93 31.14
CA SER A 101 16.42 3.67 31.11
C SER A 101 17.17 4.72 31.89
N ALA A 102 18.46 4.53 32.10
CA ALA A 102 19.33 5.53 32.75
C ALA A 102 19.36 6.88 32.02
N ASN A 103 19.07 6.89 30.69
CA ASN A 103 19.09 8.06 29.83
C ASN A 103 17.71 8.68 29.57
N GLY A 104 16.64 8.16 30.18
CA GLY A 104 15.26 8.59 29.97
C GLY A 104 14.35 7.43 29.58
N PHE A 105 13.32 7.68 28.79
CA PHE A 105 12.44 6.64 28.32
C PHE A 105 12.95 6.00 27.03
N PHE A 106 12.70 4.72 26.86
CA PHE A 106 12.84 4.06 25.56
C PHE A 106 11.49 3.63 25.01
N SER A 107 11.35 3.55 23.70
CA SER A 107 10.17 3.01 23.07
C SER A 107 10.50 1.93 22.06
N LYS A 108 9.71 0.87 22.10
CA LYS A 108 9.80 -0.26 21.19
C LYS A 108 8.44 -0.48 20.52
N ASN A 109 8.42 -0.52 19.19
CA ASN A 109 7.22 -0.88 18.44
C ASN A 109 6.95 -2.38 18.60
N ILE A 110 5.82 -2.76 19.22
CA ILE A 110 5.38 -4.16 19.33
C ILE A 110 4.55 -4.54 18.10
N ALA A 111 3.63 -3.68 17.70
CA ALA A 111 2.82 -3.88 16.51
C ALA A 111 2.45 -2.56 15.86
N ILE A 112 2.33 -2.59 14.54
CA ILE A 112 1.87 -1.48 13.72
C ILE A 112 0.78 -2.03 12.81
N SER A 113 -0.37 -1.35 12.71
CA SER A 113 -1.41 -1.70 11.74
C SER A 113 -0.89 -1.51 10.31
N LYS A 114 -1.44 -2.26 9.37
CA LYS A 114 -1.23 -1.93 7.95
C LYS A 114 -1.97 -0.62 7.66
N PHE A 115 -1.39 0.23 6.82
CA PHE A 115 -2.05 1.41 6.28
C PHE A 115 -3.45 1.05 5.79
N THR A 116 -4.46 1.67 6.35
CA THR A 116 -5.85 1.39 5.99
C THR A 116 -6.57 2.70 5.68
N LYS A 117 -7.11 2.79 4.48
CA LYS A 117 -8.02 3.87 4.10
C LYS A 117 -9.33 3.70 4.85
N LEU A 118 -9.38 4.21 6.06
CA LEU A 118 -10.56 4.34 6.90
C LEU A 118 -10.39 5.61 7.71
N GLY A 119 -11.25 6.58 7.52
CA GLY A 119 -11.13 7.87 8.20
C GLY A 119 -12.44 8.61 8.31
N GLY A 120 -12.37 9.83 8.79
CA GLY A 120 -13.50 10.73 8.85
C GLY A 120 -14.18 10.96 7.50
N ASP A 121 -13.43 10.88 6.41
CA ASP A 121 -13.94 11.02 5.04
C ASP A 121 -14.90 9.89 4.65
N ASP A 122 -14.71 8.67 5.18
CA ASP A 122 -15.62 7.56 4.94
C ASP A 122 -16.95 7.77 5.66
N ILE A 123 -16.88 8.33 6.88
CA ILE A 123 -18.08 8.76 7.61
C ILE A 123 -18.81 9.85 6.83
N ASP A 124 -18.10 10.85 6.31
CA ASP A 124 -18.67 11.93 5.49
C ASP A 124 -19.27 11.40 4.20
N ARG A 125 -18.64 10.42 3.58
CA ARG A 125 -19.15 9.71 2.40
C ARG A 125 -20.46 9.00 2.74
N TYR A 126 -20.51 8.27 3.85
CA TYR A 126 -21.73 7.58 4.30
C TYR A 126 -22.86 8.57 4.51
N ILE A 127 -22.65 9.65 5.27
CA ILE A 127 -23.64 10.71 5.51
C ILE A 127 -24.12 11.31 4.18
N THR A 128 -23.19 11.58 3.26
CA THR A 128 -23.51 12.16 1.95
C THR A 128 -24.44 11.27 1.15
N TYR A 129 -24.11 10.00 0.98
CA TYR A 129 -24.88 9.09 0.12
C TYR A 129 -26.20 8.64 0.74
N HIS A 130 -26.27 8.51 2.07
CA HIS A 130 -27.47 7.99 2.74
C HIS A 130 -28.46 9.05 3.15
N TYR A 131 -28.00 10.27 3.46
CA TYR A 131 -28.88 11.32 3.98
C TYR A 131 -28.87 12.58 3.15
N LEU A 132 -27.72 13.17 2.84
CA LEU A 132 -27.68 14.50 2.20
C LEU A 132 -28.06 14.45 0.72
N MET A 133 -27.52 13.53 -0.05
CA MET A 133 -27.81 13.44 -1.49
C MET A 133 -29.27 13.10 -1.79
N PRO A 134 -29.93 12.15 -1.12
CA PRO A 134 -31.36 11.92 -1.28
C PRO A 134 -32.19 13.17 -1.03
N ARG A 135 -31.95 13.90 0.07
CA ARG A 135 -32.63 15.14 0.41
C ARG A 135 -32.36 16.27 -0.59
N PHE A 136 -31.12 16.40 -1.01
CA PHE A 136 -30.72 17.39 -2.01
C PHE A 136 -31.44 17.17 -3.34
N LEU A 137 -31.53 15.92 -3.78
CA LEU A 137 -32.26 15.57 -5.00
C LEU A 137 -33.76 15.80 -4.85
N GLU A 138 -34.36 15.39 -3.73
CA GLU A 138 -35.78 15.58 -3.44
C GLU A 138 -36.16 17.08 -3.40
N ALA A 139 -35.34 17.90 -2.73
CA ALA A 139 -35.53 19.38 -2.68
C ALA A 139 -35.49 20.01 -4.07
N ASN A 140 -34.85 19.38 -5.05
CA ASN A 140 -34.82 19.83 -6.45
C ASN A 140 -35.81 19.05 -7.36
N GLY A 141 -36.74 18.28 -6.80
CA GLY A 141 -37.71 17.50 -7.55
C GLY A 141 -37.10 16.39 -8.43
N LYS A 142 -35.97 15.82 -8.01
CA LYS A 142 -35.22 14.82 -8.74
C LYS A 142 -35.10 13.52 -7.96
N LYS A 143 -34.81 12.40 -8.67
CA LYS A 143 -34.55 11.07 -8.10
C LYS A 143 -33.15 10.58 -8.52
N LYS A 144 -32.51 9.77 -7.68
CA LYS A 144 -31.15 9.22 -7.87
C LYS A 144 -30.99 8.48 -9.21
N GLU A 145 -32.03 7.74 -9.65
CA GLU A 145 -32.03 6.95 -10.87
C GLU A 145 -31.96 7.77 -12.15
N GLN A 146 -32.28 9.06 -12.07
CA GLN A 146 -32.24 9.99 -13.22
C GLN A 146 -30.82 10.39 -13.61
N PHE A 147 -29.84 10.14 -12.74
CA PHE A 147 -28.44 10.53 -12.90
C PHE A 147 -27.53 9.35 -13.14
N ARG A 148 -26.60 9.50 -14.09
CA ARG A 148 -25.52 8.54 -14.33
C ARG A 148 -24.53 8.50 -13.15
N THR A 149 -23.74 7.46 -13.05
CA THR A 149 -22.75 7.29 -11.97
C THR A 149 -21.82 8.48 -11.81
N ASN A 150 -21.31 9.05 -12.92
CA ASN A 150 -20.41 10.21 -12.86
C ASN A 150 -21.11 11.48 -12.34
N GLU A 151 -22.37 11.70 -12.73
CA GLU A 151 -23.14 12.85 -12.22
C GLU A 151 -23.47 12.68 -10.74
N ARG A 152 -23.78 11.46 -10.30
CA ARG A 152 -23.96 11.17 -8.87
C ARG A 152 -22.68 11.41 -8.08
N LYS A 153 -21.51 11.06 -8.62
CA LYS A 153 -20.21 11.36 -8.00
C LYS A 153 -19.97 12.88 -7.92
N GLN A 154 -20.33 13.63 -8.96
CA GLN A 154 -20.22 15.10 -8.97
C GLN A 154 -21.12 15.73 -7.90
N ILE A 155 -22.39 15.30 -7.79
CA ILE A 155 -23.32 15.76 -6.77
C ILE A 155 -22.78 15.42 -5.37
N ALA A 156 -22.33 14.17 -5.15
CA ALA A 156 -21.76 13.76 -3.88
C ALA A 156 -20.52 14.58 -3.51
N SER A 157 -19.62 14.85 -4.46
CA SER A 157 -18.42 15.67 -4.24
C SER A 157 -18.75 17.09 -3.76
N ALA A 158 -19.82 17.69 -4.26
CA ALA A 158 -20.28 19.01 -3.81
C ALA A 158 -20.84 18.99 -2.37
N LEU A 159 -21.31 17.83 -1.91
CA LEU A 159 -21.92 17.65 -0.58
C LEU A 159 -20.92 17.17 0.49
N TYR A 160 -19.72 16.67 0.14
CA TYR A 160 -18.77 16.13 1.13
C TYR A 160 -18.38 17.16 2.20
N LYS A 161 -18.07 18.41 1.81
CA LYS A 161 -17.75 19.47 2.78
C LYS A 161 -18.93 19.84 3.68
N VAL A 162 -20.15 19.68 3.19
CA VAL A 162 -21.38 19.88 3.98
C VAL A 162 -21.52 18.77 5.01
N ALA A 163 -21.29 17.51 4.61
CA ALA A 163 -21.31 16.35 5.50
C ALA A 163 -20.26 16.47 6.61
N GLU A 164 -19.02 16.82 6.26
CA GLU A 164 -17.93 17.04 7.21
C GLU A 164 -18.31 18.09 8.26
N ARG A 165 -18.78 19.27 7.83
CA ARG A 165 -19.19 20.36 8.73
C ARG A 165 -20.33 19.94 9.65
N LEU A 166 -21.34 19.25 9.13
CA LEU A 166 -22.47 18.73 9.92
C LEU A 166 -22.01 17.70 10.94
N LYS A 167 -21.18 16.73 10.52
CA LYS A 167 -20.58 15.71 11.41
C LYS A 167 -19.80 16.37 12.56
N ILE A 168 -18.91 17.31 12.25
CA ILE A 168 -18.09 17.99 13.25
C ILE A 168 -18.97 18.76 14.24
N LEU A 169 -19.94 19.53 13.73
CA LEU A 169 -20.84 20.34 14.57
C LEU A 169 -21.72 19.45 15.44
N ALA A 170 -22.31 18.38 14.89
CA ALA A 170 -23.13 17.44 15.63
C ALA A 170 -22.35 16.74 16.76
N ASN A 171 -21.14 16.24 16.48
CA ASN A 171 -20.26 15.65 17.49
C ASN A 171 -19.89 16.68 18.59
N LYS A 172 -19.58 17.93 18.20
CA LYS A 172 -19.27 19.00 19.16
C LYS A 172 -20.49 19.31 20.06
N THR A 173 -21.67 19.38 19.49
CA THR A 173 -22.92 19.61 20.26
C THR A 173 -23.18 18.49 21.23
N LEU A 174 -23.02 17.23 20.81
CA LEU A 174 -23.18 16.07 21.67
C LEU A 174 -22.15 16.04 22.80
N ALA A 175 -20.90 16.38 22.55
CA ALA A 175 -19.85 16.46 23.56
C ALA A 175 -20.10 17.52 24.64
N THR A 176 -20.88 18.58 24.33
CA THR A 176 -21.23 19.60 25.33
C THR A 176 -22.45 19.24 26.19
N LEU A 177 -23.24 18.26 25.78
CA LEU A 177 -24.45 17.83 26.51
C LEU A 177 -24.18 16.84 27.63
N THR A 178 -23.01 16.22 27.65
CA THR A 178 -22.65 15.20 28.63
C THR A 178 -21.19 15.36 29.06
N SER A 179 -20.94 15.17 30.37
CA SER A 179 -19.58 15.26 30.92
C SER A 179 -18.73 14.03 30.59
N ASP A 180 -19.33 12.84 30.42
CA ASP A 180 -18.61 11.58 30.28
C ASP A 180 -19.07 10.73 29.08
N PHE A 181 -20.38 10.50 28.88
CA PHE A 181 -20.89 9.72 27.74
C PHE A 181 -22.20 10.26 27.19
N VAL A 182 -22.46 10.05 25.89
CA VAL A 182 -23.70 10.52 25.25
C VAL A 182 -24.87 9.66 25.68
N ILE A 183 -25.89 10.27 26.31
CA ILE A 183 -27.07 9.58 26.83
C ILE A 183 -27.84 8.92 25.67
N PRO A 184 -28.30 7.63 25.84
CA PRO A 184 -29.01 6.90 24.78
C PRO A 184 -30.22 7.63 24.19
N GLU A 185 -30.98 8.34 25.02
CA GLU A 185 -32.14 9.14 24.61
C GLU A 185 -31.75 10.28 23.68
N VAL A 186 -30.58 10.91 23.91
CA VAL A 186 -30.05 11.97 23.04
C VAL A 186 -29.60 11.37 21.72
N LYS A 187 -28.95 10.21 21.74
CA LYS A 187 -28.50 9.50 20.53
C LYS A 187 -29.64 9.09 19.62
N SER A 188 -30.78 8.71 20.17
CA SER A 188 -31.97 8.27 19.42
C SER A 188 -32.90 9.41 19.02
N SER A 189 -32.59 10.65 19.43
CA SER A 189 -33.45 11.81 19.18
C SER A 189 -33.40 12.27 17.72
N ASP A 190 -34.53 12.82 17.25
CA ASP A 190 -34.63 13.49 15.95
C ASP A 190 -34.15 14.97 16.01
N SER A 191 -33.44 15.36 17.08
CA SER A 191 -32.81 16.67 17.21
C SER A 191 -31.86 16.91 16.03
N LYS A 192 -31.98 18.11 15.44
CA LYS A 192 -31.24 18.44 14.20
C LYS A 192 -30.06 19.36 14.50
N THR A 193 -28.93 19.02 13.93
CA THR A 193 -27.84 19.97 13.72
C THR A 193 -27.97 20.53 12.31
N GLU A 194 -28.10 21.87 12.21
CA GLU A 194 -28.33 22.55 10.94
C GLU A 194 -27.17 23.47 10.57
N ILE A 195 -26.90 23.59 9.27
CA ILE A 195 -25.92 24.55 8.72
C ILE A 195 -26.47 25.21 7.47
N GLU A 196 -26.03 26.44 7.23
CA GLU A 196 -26.20 27.12 5.96
C GLU A 196 -24.96 26.94 5.09
N SER A 197 -25.17 26.52 3.84
CA SER A 197 -24.11 26.32 2.85
C SER A 197 -24.70 26.38 1.44
N ASN A 198 -24.26 27.31 0.62
CA ASN A 198 -24.74 27.42 -0.75
C ASN A 198 -24.08 26.29 -1.59
N VAL A 199 -24.88 25.29 -1.95
CA VAL A 199 -24.46 24.20 -2.85
C VAL A 199 -25.20 24.37 -4.17
N GLU A 200 -24.43 24.45 -5.26
CA GLU A 200 -24.93 24.51 -6.63
C GLU A 200 -24.21 23.47 -7.49
N VAL A 201 -24.97 22.63 -8.19
CA VAL A 201 -24.42 21.59 -9.08
C VAL A 201 -25.11 21.66 -10.43
N ILE A 202 -24.32 21.88 -11.47
CA ILE A 202 -24.81 21.91 -12.85
C ILE A 202 -24.78 20.47 -13.39
N THR A 203 -25.92 19.98 -13.84
CA THR A 203 -26.08 18.64 -14.40
C THR A 203 -26.78 18.71 -15.75
N ASN A 204 -26.81 17.61 -16.50
CA ASN A 204 -27.58 17.49 -17.74
C ASN A 204 -29.12 17.55 -17.51
N LYS A 205 -29.57 17.50 -16.26
CA LYS A 205 -30.97 17.61 -15.83
C LYS A 205 -31.32 18.99 -15.26
N GLY A 206 -30.41 19.94 -15.43
CA GLY A 206 -30.54 21.32 -14.92
C GLY A 206 -29.64 21.56 -13.72
N THR A 207 -29.70 22.79 -13.22
CA THR A 207 -28.95 23.23 -12.06
C THR A 207 -29.71 22.85 -10.79
N LEU A 208 -29.02 22.15 -9.89
CA LEU A 208 -29.53 21.77 -8.57
C LEU A 208 -28.98 22.74 -7.52
N LYS A 209 -29.82 23.25 -6.62
CA LYS A 209 -29.41 24.23 -5.59
C LYS A 209 -30.07 23.94 -4.25
N GLN A 210 -29.30 24.11 -3.19
CA GLN A 210 -29.81 24.10 -1.81
C GLN A 210 -28.88 24.90 -0.91
N ASN A 211 -29.43 25.57 0.11
CA ASN A 211 -28.66 26.41 1.02
C ASN A 211 -28.77 25.98 2.50
N LYS A 212 -29.68 25.10 2.87
CA LYS A 212 -29.87 24.64 4.24
C LYS A 212 -29.75 23.11 4.28
N PHE A 213 -28.92 22.62 5.17
CA PHE A 213 -28.69 21.20 5.36
C PHE A 213 -28.76 20.86 6.84
N TYR A 214 -29.14 19.63 7.14
CA TYR A 214 -29.20 19.12 8.52
C TYR A 214 -28.82 17.65 8.61
N LEU A 215 -28.43 17.27 9.83
CA LEU A 215 -28.21 15.89 10.24
C LEU A 215 -28.86 15.69 11.62
N THR A 216 -29.62 14.61 11.81
CA THR A 216 -30.22 14.31 13.11
C THR A 216 -29.26 13.49 13.97
N ASN A 217 -29.42 13.53 15.29
CA ASN A 217 -28.64 12.71 16.21
C ASN A 217 -28.82 11.22 15.91
N LYS A 218 -30.03 10.80 15.58
CA LYS A 218 -30.35 9.43 15.18
C LYS A 218 -29.56 9.01 13.94
N GLU A 219 -29.52 9.84 12.90
CA GLU A 219 -28.79 9.56 11.67
C GLU A 219 -27.29 9.49 11.90
N LEU A 220 -26.75 10.35 12.77
CA LEU A 220 -25.35 10.27 13.17
C LEU A 220 -25.07 8.96 13.93
N THR A 221 -25.96 8.56 14.85
CA THR A 221 -25.85 7.30 15.60
C THR A 221 -25.87 6.09 14.66
N GLU A 222 -26.81 6.06 13.71
CA GLU A 222 -26.90 5.01 12.69
C GLU A 222 -25.63 4.95 11.83
N THR A 223 -25.11 6.11 11.45
CA THR A 223 -23.83 6.23 10.72
C THR A 223 -22.69 5.63 11.55
N MET A 224 -22.52 6.06 12.78
CA MET A 224 -21.43 5.61 13.64
C MET A 224 -21.50 4.12 13.93
N ALA A 225 -22.69 3.54 14.07
CA ALA A 225 -22.87 2.10 14.26
C ALA A 225 -22.27 1.24 13.13
N VAL A 226 -22.16 1.78 11.91
CA VAL A 226 -21.50 1.09 10.78
C VAL A 226 -20.00 0.93 11.03
N PHE A 227 -19.35 2.00 11.54
CA PHE A 227 -17.90 2.08 11.73
C PHE A 227 -17.42 1.55 13.08
N LEU A 228 -18.35 1.34 14.03
CA LEU A 228 -18.07 0.87 15.39
C LEU A 228 -18.51 -0.59 15.66
N LYS A 229 -18.76 -1.35 14.61
CA LYS A 229 -19.15 -2.75 14.73
C LYS A 229 -17.98 -3.60 15.22
N GLN A 230 -18.13 -4.24 16.39
CA GLN A 230 -17.10 -5.11 16.95
C GLN A 230 -17.01 -6.45 16.21
N GLY A 231 -15.81 -7.00 16.11
CA GLY A 231 -15.50 -8.32 15.55
C GLY A 231 -14.53 -8.26 14.38
N PHE A 232 -13.57 -9.21 14.38
CA PHE A 232 -12.53 -9.32 13.36
C PHE A 232 -13.12 -9.55 11.96
N GLY A 233 -12.63 -8.79 10.98
CA GLY A 233 -13.02 -8.94 9.57
C GLY A 233 -14.47 -8.55 9.26
N LYS A 234 -15.18 -7.91 10.22
CA LYS A 234 -16.55 -7.45 9.96
C LYS A 234 -16.53 -6.16 9.18
N THR A 235 -17.03 -6.26 7.97
CA THR A 235 -17.33 -5.14 7.10
C THR A 235 -18.85 -4.99 7.00
N THR A 236 -19.32 -3.77 6.81
CA THR A 236 -20.74 -3.53 6.49
C THR A 236 -20.85 -3.28 5.00
N ARG A 237 -21.41 -4.25 4.28
CA ARG A 237 -21.70 -4.10 2.86
C ARG A 237 -23.15 -3.67 2.69
N ILE A 238 -23.33 -2.47 2.13
CA ILE A 238 -24.65 -2.00 1.76
C ILE A 238 -24.89 -2.37 0.30
N LYS A 239 -26.02 -3.01 0.02
CA LYS A 239 -26.35 -3.54 -1.32
C LYS A 239 -26.21 -2.45 -2.39
N GLY A 240 -25.23 -2.64 -3.29
CA GLY A 240 -24.94 -1.71 -4.40
C GLY A 240 -24.00 -0.55 -4.07
N GLU A 241 -23.33 -0.56 -2.92
CA GLU A 241 -22.40 0.46 -2.45
C GLU A 241 -21.05 -0.14 -2.01
N ASP A 242 -20.11 0.74 -1.64
CA ASP A 242 -18.80 0.36 -1.14
C ASP A 242 -18.92 -0.38 0.21
N GLU A 243 -17.96 -1.24 0.47
CA GLU A 243 -17.83 -1.94 1.73
C GLU A 243 -17.13 -1.04 2.76
N TYR A 244 -17.73 -0.88 3.95
CA TYR A 244 -17.19 -0.05 5.03
C TYR A 244 -16.52 -0.93 6.09
N ASN A 245 -15.27 -0.65 6.41
CA ASN A 245 -14.53 -1.31 7.48
C ASN A 245 -14.91 -0.71 8.85
N SER A 246 -14.85 -1.53 9.89
CA SER A 246 -14.95 -1.06 11.27
C SER A 246 -13.57 -0.76 11.84
N ILE A 247 -13.48 0.25 12.73
CA ILE A 247 -12.24 0.55 13.49
C ILE A 247 -11.82 -0.65 14.34
N PHE A 248 -12.76 -1.44 14.86
CA PHE A 248 -12.47 -2.63 15.65
C PHE A 248 -11.81 -3.75 14.85
N SER A 249 -12.08 -3.84 13.55
CA SER A 249 -11.37 -4.78 12.67
C SER A 249 -9.86 -4.48 12.63
N LEU A 250 -9.49 -3.21 12.67
CA LEU A 250 -8.09 -2.76 12.71
C LEU A 250 -7.47 -2.97 14.09
N LEU A 251 -8.20 -2.60 15.15
CA LEU A 251 -7.78 -2.81 16.54
C LEU A 251 -7.46 -4.28 16.82
N GLU A 252 -8.39 -5.17 16.51
CA GLU A 252 -8.23 -6.60 16.72
C GLU A 252 -7.06 -7.17 15.86
N SER A 253 -6.86 -6.65 14.65
CA SER A 253 -5.71 -7.03 13.83
C SER A 253 -4.39 -6.60 14.47
N ALA A 254 -4.30 -5.38 15.01
CA ALA A 254 -3.10 -4.88 15.69
C ALA A 254 -2.81 -5.66 16.98
N ILE A 255 -3.84 -5.90 17.80
CA ILE A 255 -3.76 -6.71 19.05
C ILE A 255 -3.29 -8.12 18.71
N LYS A 256 -3.90 -8.78 17.72
CA LYS A 256 -3.49 -10.12 17.31
C LYS A 256 -2.02 -10.18 16.85
N LYS A 257 -1.56 -9.16 16.14
CA LYS A 257 -0.15 -9.08 15.70
C LYS A 257 0.81 -8.84 16.86
N SER A 258 0.42 -8.04 17.83
CA SER A 258 1.27 -7.75 18.99
C SER A 258 1.49 -8.97 19.87
N LYS A 259 0.59 -9.94 19.82
CA LYS A 259 0.50 -11.06 20.77
C LYS A 259 0.32 -10.62 22.24
N VAL A 260 -0.06 -9.37 22.43
CA VAL A 260 -0.38 -8.77 23.74
C VAL A 260 -1.90 -8.82 23.90
N PRO A 261 -2.44 -9.46 24.94
CA PRO A 261 -3.86 -9.39 25.25
C PRO A 261 -4.32 -7.94 25.44
N LYS A 262 -5.57 -7.64 25.11
CA LYS A 262 -6.08 -6.26 25.25
C LYS A 262 -6.09 -5.79 26.71
N GLU A 263 -6.23 -6.73 27.64
CA GLU A 263 -6.23 -6.52 29.10
C GLU A 263 -4.85 -6.12 29.64
N GLU A 264 -3.78 -6.36 28.86
CA GLU A 264 -2.42 -5.94 29.17
C GLU A 264 -2.04 -4.58 28.54
N ILE A 265 -2.94 -3.91 27.84
CA ILE A 265 -2.73 -2.54 27.35
C ILE A 265 -2.99 -1.58 28.52
N ASP A 266 -1.97 -0.90 29.00
CA ASP A 266 -2.07 0.03 30.12
C ASP A 266 -2.73 1.35 29.72
N TYR A 267 -2.39 1.85 28.54
CA TYR A 267 -2.85 3.16 28.04
C TYR A 267 -3.32 3.09 26.61
N VAL A 268 -4.39 3.83 26.30
CA VAL A 268 -4.86 4.07 24.91
C VAL A 268 -4.82 5.55 24.63
N LEU A 269 -3.81 6.01 23.89
CA LEU A 269 -3.63 7.40 23.52
C LEU A 269 -4.38 7.70 22.22
N LEU A 270 -5.34 8.61 22.27
CA LEU A 270 -6.12 9.06 21.14
C LEU A 270 -5.45 10.24 20.45
N ILE A 271 -5.34 10.17 19.13
CA ILE A 271 -4.89 11.26 18.27
C ILE A 271 -5.73 11.31 16.99
N GLY A 272 -5.58 12.36 16.19
CA GLY A 272 -6.37 12.59 14.99
C GLY A 272 -7.72 13.24 15.24
N GLY A 273 -8.16 14.05 14.29
CA GLY A 273 -9.36 14.89 14.44
C GLY A 273 -10.67 14.10 14.60
N SER A 274 -10.76 12.91 13.99
CA SER A 274 -11.95 12.05 14.08
C SER A 274 -12.08 11.35 15.43
N SER A 275 -10.99 11.19 16.19
CA SER A 275 -11.01 10.68 17.57
C SER A 275 -11.71 11.63 18.57
N LYS A 276 -12.02 12.86 18.16
CA LYS A 276 -12.86 13.81 18.95
C LYS A 276 -14.31 13.37 19.08
N SER A 277 -14.76 12.40 18.29
CA SER A 277 -16.14 11.91 18.33
C SER A 277 -16.45 11.23 19.65
N PRO A 278 -17.49 11.66 20.41
CA PRO A 278 -17.91 11.00 21.63
C PRO A 278 -18.26 9.51 21.44
N TYR A 279 -18.78 9.17 20.27
CA TYR A 279 -19.07 7.76 19.92
C TYR A 279 -17.82 6.88 19.89
N ILE A 280 -16.71 7.41 19.33
CA ILE A 280 -15.45 6.68 19.25
C ILE A 280 -14.83 6.53 20.63
N GLN A 281 -14.81 7.62 21.43
CA GLN A 281 -14.26 7.58 22.78
C GLN A 281 -15.02 6.61 23.67
N GLU A 282 -16.36 6.63 23.64
CA GLU A 282 -17.20 5.70 24.39
C GLU A 282 -16.97 4.24 23.94
N ALA A 283 -16.90 4.00 22.63
CA ALA A 283 -16.67 2.66 22.11
C ALA A 283 -15.30 2.10 22.52
N LEU A 284 -14.26 2.94 22.51
CA LEU A 284 -12.93 2.54 22.97
C LEU A 284 -12.88 2.33 24.48
N HIS A 285 -13.55 3.17 25.28
CA HIS A 285 -13.67 3.01 26.73
C HIS A 285 -14.34 1.67 27.07
N SER A 286 -15.42 1.34 26.36
CA SER A 286 -16.14 0.07 26.57
C SER A 286 -15.36 -1.15 26.08
N TYR A 287 -14.41 -0.98 25.16
CA TYR A 287 -13.59 -2.07 24.64
C TYR A 287 -12.34 -2.33 25.50
N PHE A 288 -11.72 -1.26 26.03
CA PHE A 288 -10.53 -1.29 26.87
C PHE A 288 -10.89 -0.95 28.33
N GLU A 289 -11.62 -1.83 28.98
CA GLU A 289 -12.14 -1.60 30.36
C GLU A 289 -11.02 -1.44 31.39
N ASP A 290 -9.88 -2.14 31.18
CA ASP A 290 -8.73 -2.15 32.09
C ASP A 290 -7.66 -1.08 31.75
N SER A 291 -7.83 -0.34 30.65
CA SER A 291 -6.86 0.64 30.18
C SER A 291 -7.26 2.08 30.51
N GLU A 292 -6.30 2.94 30.77
CA GLU A 292 -6.54 4.38 30.85
C GLU A 292 -6.60 4.99 29.44
N ILE A 293 -7.75 5.60 29.10
CA ILE A 293 -7.92 6.30 27.83
C ILE A 293 -7.39 7.72 27.94
N LEU A 294 -6.33 8.01 27.20
CA LEU A 294 -5.64 9.28 27.20
C LEU A 294 -6.14 10.16 26.04
N VAL A 295 -6.84 11.25 26.39
CA VAL A 295 -7.42 12.18 25.40
C VAL A 295 -6.71 13.53 25.53
N PRO A 296 -5.75 13.88 24.65
CA PRO A 296 -5.12 15.20 24.63
C PRO A 296 -6.11 16.32 24.35
N MET A 297 -5.84 17.53 24.87
CA MET A 297 -6.69 18.70 24.62
C MET A 297 -6.77 19.07 23.13
N ASP A 298 -5.66 18.95 22.39
CA ASP A 298 -5.60 19.18 20.96
C ASP A 298 -5.12 17.96 20.18
N LEU A 299 -6.06 17.14 19.75
CA LEU A 299 -5.84 15.91 18.99
C LEU A 299 -5.30 16.15 17.56
N GLN A 300 -5.44 17.36 17.02
CA GLN A 300 -5.05 17.65 15.62
C GLN A 300 -3.61 18.10 15.48
N THR A 301 -3.09 18.87 16.44
CA THR A 301 -1.72 19.39 16.40
C THR A 301 -0.76 18.60 17.29
N HIS A 302 -1.26 17.61 18.01
CA HIS A 302 -0.53 16.88 19.03
C HIS A 302 0.73 16.18 18.50
N VAL A 303 0.61 15.52 17.35
CA VAL A 303 1.72 14.86 16.67
C VAL A 303 2.78 15.87 16.22
N SER A 304 2.37 16.99 15.61
CA SER A 304 3.30 18.03 15.15
C SER A 304 4.00 18.74 16.31
N GLN A 305 3.33 18.93 17.44
CA GLN A 305 3.93 19.43 18.67
C GLN A 305 5.00 18.47 19.19
N GLY A 306 4.71 17.18 19.22
CA GLY A 306 5.69 16.17 19.63
C GLY A 306 6.91 16.10 18.73
N ALA A 307 6.71 16.23 17.41
CA ALA A 307 7.82 16.32 16.46
C ALA A 307 8.69 17.57 16.71
N ALA A 308 8.08 18.71 16.98
CA ALA A 308 8.79 19.95 17.31
C ALA A 308 9.56 19.82 18.64
N ILE A 309 8.95 19.24 19.68
CA ILE A 309 9.59 18.99 20.97
C ILE A 309 10.80 18.05 20.81
N HIS A 310 10.63 16.95 20.05
CA HIS A 310 11.70 16.01 19.75
C HIS A 310 12.88 16.71 19.06
N SER A 311 12.61 17.50 18.02
CA SER A 311 13.63 18.26 17.30
C SER A 311 14.36 19.26 18.21
N LEU A 312 13.63 19.98 19.06
CA LEU A 312 14.22 20.93 20.00
C LEU A 312 15.16 20.23 20.99
N LEU A 313 14.73 19.13 21.58
CA LEU A 313 15.53 18.38 22.56
C LEU A 313 16.75 17.75 21.90
N PHE A 314 16.58 17.14 20.75
CA PHE A 314 17.67 16.44 20.07
C PHE A 314 18.68 17.40 19.48
N ASN A 315 18.26 18.39 18.70
CA ASN A 315 19.16 19.32 18.01
C ASN A 315 19.64 20.45 18.90
N GLY A 316 18.83 20.91 19.86
CA GLY A 316 19.18 22.01 20.75
C GLY A 316 19.93 21.59 22.02
N MET A 317 19.63 20.41 22.55
CA MET A 317 20.16 19.97 23.85
C MET A 317 20.94 18.65 23.76
N ASN A 318 21.02 18.01 22.62
CA ASN A 318 21.56 16.66 22.41
C ASN A 318 20.95 15.63 23.38
N LYS A 319 19.64 15.74 23.61
CA LYS A 319 18.87 14.87 24.50
C LYS A 319 17.76 14.21 23.71
N CYS A 320 17.53 12.95 23.98
CA CYS A 320 16.39 12.21 23.45
C CYS A 320 15.43 11.90 24.62
N LEU A 321 14.17 12.35 24.56
CA LEU A 321 13.20 12.02 25.59
C LEU A 321 12.77 10.56 25.49
N ILE A 322 12.61 10.08 24.26
CA ILE A 322 12.30 8.69 23.97
C ILE A 322 13.35 8.16 23.02
N GLN A 323 14.15 7.22 23.46
CA GLN A 323 15.15 6.54 22.67
C GLN A 323 14.48 5.36 21.94
N PRO A 324 14.36 5.38 20.60
CA PRO A 324 13.90 4.21 19.86
C PRO A 324 14.91 3.06 20.01
N ILE A 325 14.39 1.84 20.09
CA ILE A 325 15.21 0.61 20.09
C ILE A 325 14.67 -0.38 19.05
N THR A 326 15.52 -1.32 18.64
CA THR A 326 15.12 -2.42 17.76
C THR A 326 14.16 -3.35 18.48
N SER A 327 13.00 -3.64 17.86
CA SER A 327 11.97 -4.52 18.45
C SER A 327 12.36 -5.99 18.35
N GLU A 328 13.01 -6.38 17.28
CA GLU A 328 13.42 -7.75 16.95
C GLU A 328 14.88 -7.75 16.51
N PRO A 329 15.62 -8.87 16.68
CA PRO A 329 16.98 -8.95 16.21
C PRO A 329 17.01 -8.94 14.68
N ILE A 330 18.05 -8.35 14.10
CA ILE A 330 18.36 -8.48 12.69
C ILE A 330 19.38 -9.61 12.57
N LEU A 331 19.13 -10.50 11.62
CA LEU A 331 19.94 -11.70 11.43
C LEU A 331 20.20 -11.95 9.94
N ILE A 332 21.31 -12.60 9.67
CA ILE A 332 21.63 -13.17 8.35
C ILE A 332 21.45 -14.69 8.39
N ILE A 333 21.14 -15.25 7.24
CA ILE A 333 21.14 -16.72 7.08
C ILE A 333 22.46 -17.12 6.43
N THR A 334 23.22 -17.94 7.14
CA THR A 334 24.49 -18.49 6.68
C THR A 334 24.29 -19.89 6.06
N LYS A 335 25.38 -20.59 5.78
CA LYS A 335 25.34 -21.95 5.26
C LYS A 335 24.50 -22.88 6.17
N ASP A 336 23.81 -23.85 5.56
CA ASP A 336 22.93 -24.80 6.23
C ASP A 336 21.73 -24.16 6.94
N ASP A 337 21.24 -23.01 6.40
CA ASP A 337 20.12 -22.24 6.94
C ASP A 337 20.29 -21.80 8.41
N ARG A 338 21.54 -21.65 8.88
CA ARG A 338 21.82 -21.23 10.24
C ARG A 338 21.69 -19.71 10.39
N PRO A 339 20.85 -19.24 11.31
CA PRO A 339 20.74 -17.81 11.59
C PRO A 339 21.96 -17.32 12.42
N LYS A 340 22.50 -16.16 12.03
CA LYS A 340 23.46 -15.40 12.81
C LYS A 340 22.91 -14.03 13.11
N ILE A 341 22.79 -13.66 14.38
CA ILE A 341 22.35 -12.34 14.78
C ILE A 341 23.47 -11.33 14.45
N ILE A 342 23.11 -10.30 13.70
CA ILE A 342 24.01 -9.21 13.31
C ILE A 342 23.68 -7.91 14.05
N LEU A 343 22.44 -7.76 14.53
CA LEU A 343 22.02 -6.65 15.40
C LEU A 343 21.02 -7.21 16.42
N PRO A 344 21.33 -7.17 17.74
CA PRO A 344 20.43 -7.68 18.77
C PRO A 344 19.14 -6.86 18.88
N ALA A 345 18.06 -7.49 19.35
CA ALA A 345 16.89 -6.76 19.82
C ALA A 345 17.25 -5.88 21.02
N GLY A 346 16.61 -4.73 21.17
CA GLY A 346 16.92 -3.74 22.22
C GLY A 346 18.11 -2.83 21.91
N THR A 347 18.71 -2.91 20.72
CA THR A 347 19.76 -1.99 20.31
C THR A 347 19.19 -0.58 20.14
N GLU A 348 19.81 0.42 20.76
CA GLU A 348 19.42 1.83 20.62
C GLU A 348 19.57 2.34 19.18
N ILE A 349 18.67 3.22 18.75
CA ILE A 349 18.66 3.82 17.42
C ILE A 349 18.83 5.35 17.56
N PRO A 350 19.82 5.97 16.86
CA PRO A 350 20.79 5.35 15.96
C PRO A 350 21.79 4.45 16.71
N CYS A 351 22.24 3.38 16.06
CA CYS A 351 23.31 2.56 16.60
C CYS A 351 24.66 2.95 15.99
N ASN A 352 25.73 2.71 16.76
CA ASN A 352 27.09 2.79 16.23
C ASN A 352 27.29 1.71 15.17
N THR A 353 28.19 1.97 14.25
CA THR A 353 28.61 1.02 13.22
C THR A 353 29.09 -0.30 13.86
N ILE A 354 28.51 -1.41 13.39
CA ILE A 354 28.88 -2.76 13.81
C ILE A 354 29.61 -3.43 12.65
N GLU A 355 30.81 -3.94 12.92
CA GLU A 355 31.60 -4.69 11.96
C GLU A 355 31.50 -6.19 12.25
N ILE A 356 31.27 -6.97 11.19
CA ILE A 356 31.24 -8.45 11.21
C ILE A 356 32.26 -8.93 10.21
N ASP A 357 33.29 -9.58 10.69
CA ASP A 357 34.49 -10.03 9.96
C ASP A 357 34.74 -11.55 10.04
N ASP A 358 33.86 -12.27 10.73
CA ASP A 358 33.97 -13.71 10.95
C ASP A 358 33.19 -14.55 9.91
N LEU A 359 32.77 -13.93 8.80
CA LEU A 359 32.11 -14.61 7.68
C LEU A 359 33.13 -14.95 6.60
N VAL A 360 32.96 -16.13 6.01
CA VAL A 360 33.79 -16.58 4.89
C VAL A 360 32.96 -17.26 3.81
N THR A 361 33.49 -17.30 2.60
CA THR A 361 32.91 -18.07 1.50
C THR A 361 32.94 -19.58 1.81
N SER A 362 31.96 -20.32 1.34
CA SER A 362 31.73 -21.73 1.73
C SER A 362 32.32 -22.77 0.77
N ARG A 363 32.77 -22.37 -0.42
CA ARG A 363 33.29 -23.26 -1.46
C ARG A 363 34.21 -22.53 -2.45
N ASP A 364 35.05 -23.29 -3.15
CA ASP A 364 35.83 -22.78 -4.28
C ASP A 364 34.94 -22.49 -5.48
N GLY A 365 35.33 -21.49 -6.25
CA GLY A 365 34.61 -21.09 -7.47
C GLY A 365 33.25 -20.42 -7.23
N GLN A 366 32.98 -19.97 -6.01
CA GLN A 366 31.71 -19.32 -5.68
C GLN A 366 31.58 -18.01 -6.42
N LYS A 367 30.62 -17.94 -7.36
CA LYS A 367 30.38 -16.72 -8.18
C LYS A 367 29.59 -15.68 -7.42
N ILE A 368 28.64 -16.12 -6.59
CA ILE A 368 27.73 -15.24 -5.85
C ILE A 368 27.73 -15.67 -4.38
N VAL A 369 27.99 -14.73 -3.49
CA VAL A 369 27.73 -14.86 -2.05
C VAL A 369 26.35 -14.31 -1.76
N GLU A 370 25.48 -15.13 -1.20
CA GLU A 370 24.13 -14.74 -0.81
C GLU A 370 24.00 -14.73 0.71
N LEU A 371 23.57 -13.59 1.25
CA LEU A 371 23.34 -13.39 2.67
C LEU A 371 21.93 -12.80 2.87
N PRO A 372 20.91 -13.64 3.05
CA PRO A 372 19.56 -13.15 3.34
C PRO A 372 19.53 -12.42 4.68
N ILE A 373 19.03 -11.20 4.67
CA ILE A 373 18.83 -10.36 5.84
C ILE A 373 17.39 -10.58 6.33
N CYS A 374 17.25 -10.99 7.58
CA CYS A 374 15.96 -11.29 8.19
C CYS A 374 15.75 -10.49 9.48
N VAL A 375 14.50 -10.33 9.91
CA VAL A 375 14.11 -9.66 11.16
C VAL A 375 13.34 -10.64 12.05
N GLY A 376 13.74 -10.76 13.29
CA GLY A 376 13.11 -11.62 14.29
C GLY A 376 13.36 -13.10 14.10
N ASN A 377 13.11 -13.61 12.91
CA ASN A 377 13.31 -15.02 12.56
C ASN A 377 13.62 -15.20 11.07
N THR A 378 13.99 -16.41 10.67
CA THR A 378 14.40 -16.75 9.30
C THR A 378 13.27 -16.72 8.27
N THR A 379 12.01 -16.57 8.69
CA THR A 379 10.85 -16.50 7.79
C THR A 379 10.50 -15.08 7.39
N LYS A 380 11.00 -14.07 8.12
CA LYS A 380 10.79 -12.65 7.85
C LYS A 380 12.01 -12.06 7.15
N MET A 381 12.19 -12.36 5.88
CA MET A 381 13.31 -11.83 5.11
C MET A 381 13.01 -10.40 4.62
N LEU A 382 13.94 -9.48 4.91
CA LEU A 382 13.90 -8.11 4.38
C LEU A 382 14.46 -8.03 2.97
N PHE A 383 15.63 -8.65 2.78
CA PHE A 383 16.41 -8.53 1.56
C PHE A 383 17.38 -9.70 1.42
N ASN A 384 17.72 -10.10 0.19
CA ASN A 384 18.79 -11.05 -0.08
C ASN A 384 20.00 -10.30 -0.62
N LEU A 385 21.00 -10.07 0.24
CA LEU A 385 22.24 -9.42 -0.15
C LEU A 385 23.04 -10.37 -1.04
N LYS A 386 23.50 -9.91 -2.20
CA LYS A 386 24.29 -10.68 -3.16
C LYS A 386 25.60 -9.94 -3.44
N ILE A 387 26.73 -10.62 -3.26
CA ILE A 387 28.05 -10.14 -3.65
C ILE A 387 28.51 -10.99 -4.83
N GLU A 388 28.59 -10.39 -6.00
CA GLU A 388 28.99 -11.08 -7.22
C GLU A 388 30.50 -10.97 -7.42
N SER A 389 31.16 -12.09 -7.70
CA SER A 389 32.60 -12.09 -7.95
C SER A 389 32.94 -11.51 -9.32
N SER A 390 33.83 -10.52 -9.32
CA SER A 390 34.44 -10.00 -10.55
C SER A 390 35.53 -10.92 -11.15
N MET A 391 35.92 -11.96 -10.40
CA MET A 391 36.97 -12.88 -10.84
C MET A 391 36.42 -13.97 -11.78
N PRO A 392 37.14 -14.33 -12.85
CA PRO A 392 36.71 -15.37 -13.79
C PRO A 392 36.42 -16.72 -13.13
N ASN A 393 37.17 -17.08 -12.09
CA ASN A 393 37.06 -18.35 -11.37
C ASN A 393 36.22 -18.28 -10.10
N GLY A 394 35.58 -17.15 -9.80
CA GLY A 394 34.83 -16.96 -8.56
C GLY A 394 35.71 -16.77 -7.33
N PHE A 395 35.10 -16.68 -6.15
CA PHE A 395 35.81 -16.61 -4.87
C PHE A 395 36.35 -18.00 -4.48
N LEU A 396 37.51 -18.05 -3.81
CA LEU A 396 38.03 -19.23 -3.19
C LEU A 396 37.31 -19.53 -1.87
N ILE A 397 37.32 -20.78 -1.44
CA ILE A 397 36.84 -21.18 -0.11
C ILE A 397 37.60 -20.42 0.99
N ASN A 398 36.93 -20.10 2.09
CA ASN A 398 37.46 -19.31 3.22
C ASN A 398 37.89 -17.89 2.87
N THR A 399 37.44 -17.33 1.74
CA THR A 399 37.65 -15.91 1.46
C THR A 399 36.86 -15.07 2.45
N PRO A 400 37.46 -14.09 3.15
CA PRO A 400 36.79 -13.27 4.13
C PRO A 400 35.69 -12.41 3.51
N ILE A 401 34.56 -12.31 4.22
CA ILE A 401 33.44 -11.42 3.90
C ILE A 401 33.29 -10.47 5.08
N GLN A 402 33.39 -9.17 4.83
CA GLN A 402 33.18 -8.14 5.82
C GLN A 402 31.83 -7.50 5.63
N LEU A 403 31.04 -7.36 6.71
CA LEU A 403 29.81 -6.58 6.75
C LEU A 403 30.00 -5.41 7.71
N ILE A 404 29.58 -4.23 7.27
CA ILE A 404 29.49 -3.01 8.07
C ILE A 404 28.01 -2.65 8.13
N ILE A 405 27.48 -2.55 9.34
CA ILE A 405 26.05 -2.42 9.59
C ILE A 405 25.82 -1.24 10.51
N GLU A 406 24.86 -0.41 10.18
CA GLU A 406 24.35 0.63 11.07
C GLU A 406 22.83 0.78 10.92
N VAL A 407 22.18 1.27 11.97
CA VAL A 407 20.82 1.80 11.86
C VAL A 407 20.91 3.30 12.13
N ASN A 408 20.59 4.10 11.13
CA ASN A 408 20.69 5.54 11.23
C ASN A 408 19.56 6.16 12.08
N ALA A 409 19.64 7.46 12.29
CA ALA A 409 18.65 8.22 13.06
C ALA A 409 17.23 8.17 12.49
N ASP A 410 17.10 7.98 11.17
CA ASP A 410 15.82 7.85 10.47
C ASP A 410 15.30 6.39 10.48
N LYS A 411 15.88 5.54 11.33
CA LYS A 411 15.54 4.11 11.48
C LYS A 411 15.76 3.28 10.22
N MET A 412 16.70 3.69 9.39
CA MET A 412 17.06 2.93 8.20
C MET A 412 18.29 2.07 8.45
N LEU A 413 18.19 0.80 8.11
CA LEU A 413 19.29 -0.15 8.15
C LEU A 413 20.17 0.05 6.91
N ILE A 414 21.42 0.37 7.13
CA ILE A 414 22.44 0.56 6.11
C ILE A 414 23.42 -0.61 6.23
N ILE A 415 23.69 -1.28 5.13
CA ILE A 415 24.60 -2.43 5.06
C ILE A 415 25.59 -2.21 3.94
N HIS A 416 26.87 -2.28 4.28
CA HIS A 416 27.96 -2.37 3.31
C HIS A 416 28.60 -3.74 3.44
N ALA A 417 28.75 -4.43 2.33
CA ALA A 417 29.35 -5.74 2.30
C ALA A 417 30.53 -5.77 1.34
N THR A 418 31.63 -6.38 1.75
CA THR A 418 32.82 -6.55 0.90
C THR A 418 33.33 -7.98 0.92
N CYS A 419 33.80 -8.44 -0.24
CA CYS A 419 34.51 -9.69 -0.38
C CYS A 419 35.62 -9.52 -1.43
N MET A 420 36.88 -9.66 -1.04
CA MET A 420 38.07 -9.46 -1.90
C MET A 420 38.01 -8.17 -2.74
N GLY A 421 37.66 -7.04 -2.14
CA GLY A 421 37.59 -5.75 -2.82
C GLY A 421 36.35 -5.55 -3.69
N THR A 422 35.50 -6.57 -3.87
CA THR A 422 34.17 -6.40 -4.45
C THR A 422 33.26 -5.80 -3.39
N ILE A 423 32.71 -4.63 -3.69
CA ILE A 423 31.84 -3.89 -2.76
C ILE A 423 30.39 -4.05 -3.23
N CYS A 424 29.52 -4.47 -2.34
CA CYS A 424 28.08 -4.45 -2.53
C CYS A 424 27.46 -3.36 -1.64
N HIS A 425 26.82 -2.40 -2.28
CA HIS A 425 26.01 -1.39 -1.58
C HIS A 425 24.55 -1.82 -1.61
N VAL A 426 23.92 -1.84 -0.45
CA VAL A 426 22.49 -2.13 -0.31
C VAL A 426 21.77 -0.79 -0.12
N GLU A 427 20.70 -0.57 -0.87
CA GLU A 427 19.81 0.56 -0.61
C GLU A 427 19.29 0.47 0.83
N PRO A 428 19.19 1.61 1.55
CA PRO A 428 18.71 1.61 2.92
C PRO A 428 17.36 0.89 3.08
N LEU A 429 17.28 0.02 4.09
CA LEU A 429 16.12 -0.83 4.36
C LEU A 429 15.43 -0.40 5.66
N SER A 430 14.11 -0.59 5.77
CA SER A 430 13.41 -0.45 7.04
C SER A 430 13.39 -1.79 7.78
N PRO A 431 14.09 -1.93 8.92
CA PRO A 431 14.05 -3.16 9.71
C PRO A 431 12.71 -3.32 10.46
N PHE A 432 11.84 -2.34 10.38
CA PHE A 432 10.54 -2.30 11.05
C PHE A 432 9.38 -2.69 10.11
N ALA A 433 9.66 -2.93 8.82
CA ALA A 433 8.67 -3.39 7.86
C ALA A 433 8.22 -4.81 8.19
N ASN A 434 6.97 -4.96 8.62
CA ASN A 434 6.39 -6.24 9.03
C ASN A 434 5.83 -7.04 7.84
N LYS A 435 6.60 -7.21 6.76
CA LYS A 435 6.20 -8.07 5.66
C LYS A 435 6.75 -9.49 5.87
N GLU A 436 5.92 -10.39 6.37
CA GLU A 436 6.24 -11.82 6.28
C GLU A 436 6.15 -12.27 4.82
N LEU A 437 7.18 -12.95 4.34
CA LEU A 437 7.11 -13.60 3.04
C LEU A 437 6.04 -14.68 3.06
N THR A 438 5.22 -14.72 2.03
CA THR A 438 4.26 -15.79 1.82
C THR A 438 4.99 -17.13 1.58
N THR A 439 4.26 -18.22 1.68
CA THR A 439 4.81 -19.56 1.36
C THR A 439 5.34 -19.61 -0.07
N GLU A 440 4.65 -18.93 -1.00
CA GLU A 440 4.99 -18.84 -2.41
C GLU A 440 6.24 -17.98 -2.64
N GLU A 441 6.38 -16.84 -1.96
CA GLU A 441 7.58 -15.99 -2.03
C GLU A 441 8.82 -16.75 -1.50
N ARG A 442 8.67 -17.48 -0.40
CA ARG A 442 9.76 -18.35 0.13
C ARG A 442 10.14 -19.45 -0.84
N ALA A 443 9.15 -20.07 -1.49
CA ALA A 443 9.39 -21.11 -2.51
C ALA A 443 10.12 -20.53 -3.73
N ALA A 444 9.79 -19.32 -4.16
CA ALA A 444 10.46 -18.64 -5.27
C ALA A 444 11.92 -18.35 -4.95
N LEU A 445 12.23 -17.86 -3.76
CA LEU A 445 13.60 -17.64 -3.31
C LEU A 445 14.42 -18.94 -3.21
N LYS A 446 13.79 -20.01 -2.72
CA LYS A 446 14.44 -21.32 -2.68
C LYS A 446 14.75 -21.85 -4.09
N ALA A 447 13.83 -21.68 -5.03
CA ALA A 447 14.03 -22.06 -6.42
C ALA A 447 15.14 -21.22 -7.10
N GLU A 448 15.20 -19.92 -6.80
CA GLU A 448 16.26 -19.01 -7.29
C GLU A 448 17.64 -19.45 -6.77
N ARG A 449 17.76 -19.75 -5.46
CA ARG A 449 19.00 -20.28 -4.88
C ARG A 449 19.41 -21.59 -5.51
N GLN A 450 18.47 -22.51 -5.74
CA GLN A 450 18.74 -23.78 -6.37
C GLN A 450 19.29 -23.60 -7.79
N ALA A 451 18.69 -22.70 -8.59
CA ALA A 451 19.16 -22.39 -9.93
C ALA A 451 20.58 -21.81 -9.93
N ASN A 452 20.88 -20.90 -9.00
CA ASN A 452 22.23 -20.34 -8.85
C ASN A 452 23.25 -21.41 -8.46
N LEU A 453 22.89 -22.30 -7.53
CA LEU A 453 23.76 -23.43 -7.11
C LEU A 453 24.08 -24.39 -8.26
N GLU A 454 23.06 -24.77 -9.03
CA GLU A 454 23.27 -25.64 -10.20
C GLU A 454 24.10 -24.95 -11.28
N ALA A 455 23.85 -23.64 -11.53
CA ALA A 455 24.68 -22.87 -12.47
C ALA A 455 26.16 -22.86 -12.06
N GLU A 456 26.47 -22.63 -10.78
CA GLU A 456 27.83 -22.64 -10.27
C GLU A 456 28.50 -24.04 -10.41
N GLN A 457 27.76 -25.13 -10.16
CA GLN A 457 28.25 -26.47 -10.25
C GLN A 457 28.45 -26.96 -11.70
N ASN A 458 27.65 -26.44 -12.64
CA ASN A 458 27.57 -26.89 -14.02
C ASN A 458 28.13 -25.87 -15.03
N GLY A 459 29.10 -25.04 -14.63
CA GLY A 459 29.76 -24.11 -15.54
C GLY A 459 28.89 -22.96 -16.04
N GLY A 460 27.95 -22.50 -15.22
CA GLY A 460 27.06 -21.39 -15.51
C GLY A 460 25.67 -21.80 -16.04
N VAL A 461 25.38 -23.10 -16.11
CA VAL A 461 24.14 -23.60 -16.75
C VAL A 461 23.25 -24.32 -15.73
N PRO A 462 22.14 -23.73 -15.26
CA PRO A 462 21.13 -24.47 -14.49
C PRO A 462 20.42 -25.50 -15.36
N SER A 463 19.89 -26.55 -14.75
CA SER A 463 19.12 -27.56 -15.48
C SER A 463 17.80 -26.96 -16.04
N LYS A 464 17.29 -27.55 -17.13
CA LYS A 464 16.01 -27.11 -17.73
C LYS A 464 14.85 -27.26 -16.73
N GLU A 465 14.85 -28.32 -15.95
CA GLU A 465 13.86 -28.62 -14.91
C GLU A 465 13.87 -27.55 -13.81
N THR A 466 15.05 -27.11 -13.39
CA THR A 466 15.21 -26.04 -12.40
C THR A 466 14.72 -24.71 -12.93
N LEU A 467 15.03 -24.35 -14.19
CA LEU A 467 14.49 -23.13 -14.83
C LEU A 467 12.97 -23.15 -14.97
N ILE A 468 12.37 -24.32 -15.30
CA ILE A 468 10.90 -24.47 -15.33
C ILE A 468 10.32 -24.24 -13.95
N THR A 469 10.93 -24.83 -12.91
CA THR A 469 10.48 -24.67 -11.52
C THR A 469 10.59 -23.22 -11.06
N LEU A 470 11.69 -22.56 -11.36
CA LEU A 470 11.92 -21.14 -11.04
C LEU A 470 10.91 -20.22 -11.73
N LYS A 471 10.69 -20.41 -13.03
CA LYS A 471 9.66 -19.67 -13.78
C LYS A 471 8.28 -19.84 -13.14
N GLN A 472 7.88 -21.08 -12.81
CA GLN A 472 6.58 -21.33 -12.18
C GLN A 472 6.47 -20.67 -10.80
N ALA A 473 7.55 -20.66 -10.04
CA ALA A 473 7.60 -20.00 -8.74
C ALA A 473 7.40 -18.48 -8.88
N TYR A 474 8.05 -17.83 -9.84
CA TYR A 474 7.85 -16.41 -10.13
C TYR A 474 6.42 -16.10 -10.59
N LEU A 475 5.82 -16.95 -11.43
CA LEU A 475 4.42 -16.79 -11.85
C LEU A 475 3.44 -16.88 -10.68
N LYS A 476 3.70 -17.76 -9.70
CA LYS A 476 2.86 -17.90 -8.50
C LYS A 476 2.87 -16.65 -7.62
N ILE A 477 3.98 -15.94 -7.57
CA ILE A 477 4.08 -14.66 -6.82
C ILE A 477 3.74 -13.42 -7.69
N GLY A 478 3.29 -13.62 -8.92
CA GLY A 478 2.93 -12.53 -9.85
C GLY A 478 4.14 -11.73 -10.37
N ASN A 479 5.35 -12.27 -10.30
CA ASN A 479 6.54 -11.62 -10.84
C ASN A 479 6.76 -12.03 -12.30
N ASP A 480 5.91 -11.50 -13.18
CA ASP A 480 5.94 -11.81 -14.62
C ASP A 480 7.26 -11.37 -15.29
N PHE A 481 7.90 -10.31 -14.77
CA PHE A 481 9.17 -9.84 -15.30
C PHE A 481 10.28 -10.88 -15.10
N LYS A 482 10.49 -11.37 -13.87
CA LYS A 482 11.47 -12.42 -13.58
C LYS A 482 11.11 -13.77 -14.22
N ALA A 483 9.82 -14.07 -14.36
CA ALA A 483 9.36 -15.23 -15.10
C ALA A 483 9.74 -15.14 -16.59
N ALA A 484 9.63 -13.94 -17.20
CA ALA A 484 10.06 -13.69 -18.57
C ALA A 484 11.57 -13.85 -18.73
N GLU A 485 12.38 -13.24 -17.86
CA GLU A 485 13.85 -13.38 -17.87
C GLU A 485 14.29 -14.86 -17.72
N THR A 486 13.61 -15.61 -16.85
CA THR A 486 13.89 -17.04 -16.68
C THR A 486 13.58 -17.85 -17.95
N LEU A 487 12.48 -17.53 -18.64
CA LEU A 487 12.12 -18.19 -19.89
C LEU A 487 13.02 -17.78 -21.06
N GLU A 488 13.49 -16.53 -21.07
CA GLU A 488 14.50 -16.01 -22.00
C GLU A 488 15.81 -16.80 -21.84
N LEU A 489 16.32 -16.91 -20.60
CA LEU A 489 17.50 -17.72 -20.28
C LEU A 489 17.31 -19.19 -20.65
N GLN A 490 16.11 -19.75 -20.41
CA GLN A 490 15.81 -21.14 -20.81
C GLN A 490 15.90 -21.30 -22.34
N ASN A 491 15.43 -20.34 -23.13
CA ASN A 491 15.52 -20.39 -24.58
C ASN A 491 16.97 -20.28 -25.08
N GLU A 492 17.78 -19.43 -24.44
CA GLU A 492 19.20 -19.31 -24.76
C GLU A 492 19.99 -20.60 -24.51
N LEU A 493 19.77 -21.20 -23.35
CA LEU A 493 20.48 -22.41 -22.94
C LEU A 493 19.95 -23.70 -23.60
N TYR A 494 18.66 -23.72 -23.94
CA TYR A 494 17.95 -24.90 -24.48
C TYR A 494 17.12 -24.53 -25.73
N PRO A 495 17.75 -24.19 -26.85
CA PRO A 495 17.08 -23.59 -28.02
C PRO A 495 16.16 -24.54 -28.80
N ALA A 496 16.08 -25.81 -28.45
CA ALA A 496 15.22 -26.81 -29.12
C ALA A 496 13.71 -26.59 -28.95
N SER A 497 13.29 -25.64 -28.12
CA SER A 497 11.88 -25.29 -27.90
C SER A 497 11.76 -23.81 -27.54
N THR A 498 11.76 -22.95 -28.55
CA THR A 498 11.61 -21.51 -28.39
C THR A 498 10.18 -21.12 -28.04
N ASN A 499 10.04 -20.15 -27.16
CA ASN A 499 8.75 -19.68 -26.64
C ASN A 499 8.64 -18.16 -26.70
N TYR A 500 9.14 -17.53 -27.78
CA TYR A 500 9.23 -16.08 -27.91
C TYR A 500 7.89 -15.36 -27.70
N ASN A 501 6.80 -15.88 -28.24
CA ASN A 501 5.48 -15.28 -27.98
C ASN A 501 5.09 -15.31 -26.48
N SER A 502 5.42 -16.39 -25.77
CA SER A 502 5.14 -16.50 -24.33
C SER A 502 6.00 -15.53 -23.52
N ILE A 503 7.27 -15.32 -23.90
CA ILE A 503 8.15 -14.30 -23.29
C ILE A 503 7.57 -12.91 -23.50
N GLY A 504 7.13 -12.60 -24.73
CA GLY A 504 6.47 -11.34 -25.06
C GLY A 504 5.22 -11.08 -24.19
N VAL A 505 4.39 -12.10 -23.98
CA VAL A 505 3.21 -12.00 -23.10
C VAL A 505 3.61 -11.68 -21.66
N LEU A 506 4.62 -12.36 -21.13
CA LEU A 506 5.09 -12.11 -19.76
C LEU A 506 5.68 -10.69 -19.59
N TYR A 507 6.47 -10.22 -20.54
CA TYR A 507 6.97 -8.84 -20.53
C TYR A 507 5.84 -7.81 -20.68
N SER A 508 4.82 -8.11 -21.49
CA SER A 508 3.63 -7.25 -21.61
C SER A 508 2.85 -7.17 -20.29
N ASN A 509 2.64 -8.29 -19.61
CA ASN A 509 2.00 -8.34 -18.28
C ASN A 509 2.80 -7.55 -17.23
N ALA A 510 4.12 -7.62 -17.30
CA ALA A 510 5.03 -6.87 -16.44
C ALA A 510 5.13 -5.37 -16.78
N GLY A 511 4.46 -4.89 -17.83
CA GLY A 511 4.54 -3.51 -18.30
C GLY A 511 5.82 -3.16 -19.08
N ALA A 512 6.68 -4.12 -19.38
CA ALA A 512 7.91 -3.95 -20.15
C ALA A 512 7.61 -3.99 -21.67
N THR A 513 6.86 -3.00 -22.14
CA THR A 513 6.23 -2.97 -23.46
C THR A 513 7.26 -3.10 -24.61
N ASP A 514 8.43 -2.46 -24.50
CA ASP A 514 9.43 -2.49 -25.57
C ASP A 514 10.06 -3.88 -25.72
N LYS A 515 10.35 -4.55 -24.61
CA LYS A 515 10.77 -5.96 -24.60
C LYS A 515 9.66 -6.88 -25.16
N ALA A 516 8.42 -6.64 -24.80
CA ALA A 516 7.29 -7.43 -25.33
C ALA A 516 7.20 -7.33 -26.86
N ILE A 517 7.33 -6.14 -27.42
CA ILE A 517 7.36 -5.91 -28.87
C ILE A 517 8.51 -6.70 -29.52
N GLU A 518 9.73 -6.59 -28.99
CA GLU A 518 10.91 -7.31 -29.48
C GLU A 518 10.66 -8.82 -29.55
N PHE A 519 10.09 -9.40 -28.49
CA PHE A 519 9.86 -10.84 -28.45
C PHE A 519 8.69 -11.30 -29.30
N TYR A 520 7.68 -10.48 -29.53
CA TYR A 520 6.64 -10.78 -30.52
C TYR A 520 7.19 -10.73 -31.95
N GLU A 521 8.07 -9.78 -32.26
CA GLU A 521 8.76 -9.70 -33.56
C GLU A 521 9.63 -10.94 -33.80
N LYS A 522 10.43 -11.37 -32.80
CA LYS A 522 11.18 -12.65 -32.85
C LYS A 522 10.26 -13.86 -33.07
N ALA A 523 9.10 -13.89 -32.43
CA ALA A 523 8.14 -14.98 -32.63
C ALA A 523 7.54 -15.02 -34.04
N ILE A 524 7.38 -13.85 -34.68
CA ILE A 524 6.91 -13.73 -36.06
C ILE A 524 8.03 -14.10 -37.04
N GLU A 525 9.26 -13.71 -36.77
CA GLU A 525 10.44 -14.11 -37.59
C GLU A 525 10.62 -15.62 -37.60
N GLU A 526 10.49 -16.27 -36.42
CA GLU A 526 10.59 -17.73 -36.29
C GLU A 526 9.42 -18.45 -36.99
N ASN A 527 8.19 -17.93 -36.83
CA ASN A 527 7.01 -18.51 -37.45
C ASN A 527 6.10 -17.41 -38.03
N PRO A 528 6.23 -17.12 -39.35
CA PRO A 528 5.38 -16.13 -40.03
C PRO A 528 3.88 -16.43 -40.07
N HIS A 529 3.47 -17.61 -39.64
CA HIS A 529 2.06 -17.98 -39.48
C HIS A 529 1.57 -17.95 -38.03
N ASN A 530 2.33 -17.37 -37.11
CA ASN A 530 1.95 -17.27 -35.72
C ASN A 530 0.89 -16.17 -35.49
N LYS A 531 -0.38 -16.54 -35.65
CA LYS A 531 -1.52 -15.63 -35.46
C LYS A 531 -1.55 -14.95 -34.10
N HIS A 532 -1.10 -15.66 -33.03
CA HIS A 532 -1.09 -15.11 -31.67
C HIS A 532 -0.02 -14.03 -31.49
N ALA A 533 1.17 -14.22 -32.08
CA ALA A 533 2.21 -13.20 -32.04
C ALA A 533 1.78 -11.92 -32.79
N TYR A 534 1.15 -12.06 -33.94
CA TYR A 534 0.61 -10.92 -34.68
C TYR A 534 -0.48 -10.19 -33.89
N ALA A 535 -1.42 -10.92 -33.26
CA ALA A 535 -2.51 -10.32 -32.48
C ALA A 535 -1.97 -9.62 -31.23
N ASN A 536 -1.03 -10.24 -30.50
CA ASN A 536 -0.43 -9.66 -29.30
C ASN A 536 0.39 -8.41 -29.64
N LEU A 537 1.19 -8.45 -30.72
CA LEU A 537 1.96 -7.29 -31.20
C LEU A 537 1.02 -6.15 -31.60
N GLY A 538 -0.04 -6.45 -32.37
CA GLY A 538 -1.03 -5.47 -32.78
C GLY A 538 -1.75 -4.85 -31.58
N SER A 539 -2.18 -5.64 -30.61
CA SER A 539 -2.81 -5.15 -29.38
C SER A 539 -1.87 -4.27 -28.58
N THR A 540 -0.60 -4.65 -28.47
CA THR A 540 0.44 -3.87 -27.76
C THR A 540 0.73 -2.52 -28.40
N LEU A 541 0.68 -2.45 -29.73
CA LEU A 541 0.91 -1.23 -30.51
C LEU A 541 -0.32 -0.32 -30.61
N LEU A 542 -1.50 -0.76 -30.23
CA LEU A 542 -2.77 -0.08 -30.51
C LEU A 542 -2.80 1.42 -30.13
N TYR A 543 -2.24 1.75 -28.98
CA TYR A 543 -2.19 3.13 -28.47
C TYR A 543 -0.88 3.87 -28.74
N ARG A 544 0.13 3.20 -29.34
CA ARG A 544 1.42 3.78 -29.70
C ARG A 544 1.53 4.08 -31.20
N ASP A 545 1.08 3.14 -32.02
CA ASP A 545 1.10 3.22 -33.47
C ASP A 545 -0.10 2.45 -34.04
N THR A 546 -1.24 3.11 -34.10
CA THR A 546 -2.50 2.53 -34.55
C THR A 546 -2.42 1.97 -35.98
N LYS A 547 -1.60 2.58 -36.84
CA LYS A 547 -1.45 2.12 -38.24
C LYS A 547 -0.74 0.76 -38.29
N ARG A 548 0.40 0.62 -37.64
CA ARG A 548 1.12 -0.67 -37.54
C ARG A 548 0.27 -1.70 -36.77
N ALA A 549 -0.43 -1.29 -35.71
CA ALA A 549 -1.33 -2.15 -34.97
C ALA A 549 -2.39 -2.77 -35.90
N LYS A 550 -3.05 -1.94 -36.72
CA LYS A 550 -4.07 -2.40 -37.69
C LYS A 550 -3.49 -3.39 -38.70
N GLU A 551 -2.29 -3.15 -39.21
CA GLU A 551 -1.60 -4.05 -40.15
C GLU A 551 -1.33 -5.43 -39.53
N TYR A 552 -0.82 -5.48 -38.30
CA TYR A 552 -0.55 -6.74 -37.60
C TYR A 552 -1.82 -7.47 -37.21
N LEU A 553 -2.83 -6.79 -36.71
CA LEU A 553 -4.14 -7.37 -36.39
C LEU A 553 -4.83 -7.94 -37.63
N GLN A 554 -4.70 -7.24 -38.78
CA GLN A 554 -5.24 -7.74 -40.04
C GLN A 554 -4.49 -9.01 -40.52
N LYS A 555 -3.18 -9.11 -40.30
CA LYS A 555 -2.43 -10.33 -40.57
C LYS A 555 -2.90 -11.49 -39.68
N ALA A 556 -3.12 -11.25 -38.38
CA ALA A 556 -3.67 -12.25 -37.47
C ALA A 556 -5.05 -12.73 -37.94
N PHE A 557 -5.93 -11.80 -38.30
CA PHE A 557 -7.27 -12.08 -38.80
C PHE A 557 -7.26 -12.84 -40.14
N ASN A 558 -6.34 -12.53 -41.04
CA ASN A 558 -6.21 -13.24 -42.32
C ASN A 558 -5.74 -14.69 -42.14
N ILE A 559 -4.91 -14.95 -41.10
CA ILE A 559 -4.48 -16.32 -40.75
C ILE A 559 -5.63 -17.07 -40.06
N ASP A 560 -6.35 -16.40 -39.18
CA ASP A 560 -7.48 -16.95 -38.44
C ASP A 560 -8.61 -15.91 -38.29
N PRO A 561 -9.67 -16.01 -39.12
CA PRO A 561 -10.81 -15.09 -39.05
C PRO A 561 -11.66 -15.20 -37.78
N GLU A 562 -11.41 -16.21 -36.93
CA GLU A 562 -12.06 -16.40 -35.63
C GLU A 562 -11.12 -16.05 -34.46
N HIS A 563 -9.94 -15.45 -34.73
CA HIS A 563 -9.04 -15.07 -33.65
C HIS A 563 -9.64 -13.96 -32.79
N ASP A 564 -9.92 -14.26 -31.55
CA ASP A 564 -10.67 -13.43 -30.59
C ASP A 564 -10.08 -12.03 -30.40
N ILE A 565 -8.80 -11.91 -30.03
CA ILE A 565 -8.13 -10.62 -29.82
C ILE A 565 -8.11 -9.79 -31.12
N ALA A 566 -7.84 -10.42 -32.29
CA ALA A 566 -7.83 -9.71 -33.55
C ALA A 566 -9.21 -9.14 -33.92
N LEU A 567 -10.27 -9.92 -33.69
CA LEU A 567 -11.65 -9.45 -33.88
C LEU A 567 -11.98 -8.24 -33.00
N ILE A 568 -11.64 -8.32 -31.71
CA ILE A 568 -11.97 -7.28 -30.73
C ILE A 568 -11.21 -5.99 -31.05
N GLU A 569 -9.90 -6.08 -31.26
CA GLU A 569 -9.06 -4.90 -31.47
C GLU A 569 -9.33 -4.25 -32.83
N LEU A 570 -9.56 -5.04 -33.90
CA LEU A 570 -10.02 -4.49 -35.19
C LEU A 570 -11.42 -3.86 -35.06
N GLY A 571 -12.31 -4.45 -34.27
CA GLY A 571 -13.62 -3.86 -33.97
C GLY A 571 -13.51 -2.50 -33.28
N LYS A 572 -12.59 -2.33 -32.32
CA LYS A 572 -12.31 -1.04 -31.66
C LYS A 572 -11.75 -0.01 -32.66
N ILE A 573 -10.86 -0.42 -33.57
CA ILE A 573 -10.34 0.44 -34.63
C ILE A 573 -11.47 0.88 -35.57
N ASP A 574 -12.26 -0.06 -36.07
CA ASP A 574 -13.40 0.26 -36.95
C ASP A 574 -14.38 1.24 -36.30
N LYS A 575 -14.67 1.04 -35.00
CA LYS A 575 -15.51 1.95 -34.23
C LYS A 575 -14.92 3.36 -34.14
N SER A 576 -13.62 3.47 -33.94
CA SER A 576 -12.92 4.76 -33.87
C SER A 576 -12.86 5.47 -35.24
N GLU A 577 -12.85 4.71 -36.32
CA GLU A 577 -12.90 5.20 -37.70
C GLU A 577 -14.33 5.53 -38.18
N GLY A 578 -15.35 5.30 -37.35
CA GLY A 578 -16.76 5.54 -37.70
C GLY A 578 -17.45 4.37 -38.42
N ASN A 579 -16.77 3.24 -38.62
CA ASN A 579 -17.28 2.05 -39.31
C ASN A 579 -18.11 1.19 -38.35
N THR A 580 -19.18 1.75 -37.76
CA THR A 580 -19.95 1.13 -36.68
C THR A 580 -20.50 -0.24 -37.04
N ALA A 581 -20.99 -0.46 -38.28
CA ALA A 581 -21.53 -1.74 -38.70
C ALA A 581 -20.45 -2.85 -38.73
N ALA A 582 -19.27 -2.55 -39.28
CA ALA A 582 -18.15 -3.49 -39.30
C ALA A 582 -17.61 -3.81 -37.90
N ALA A 583 -17.59 -2.81 -37.00
CA ALA A 583 -17.23 -2.99 -35.61
C ALA A 583 -18.22 -3.95 -34.89
N GLN A 584 -19.52 -3.71 -35.04
CA GLN A 584 -20.59 -4.53 -34.44
C GLN A 584 -20.53 -6.00 -34.92
N GLU A 585 -20.25 -6.22 -36.21
CA GLU A 585 -20.08 -7.59 -36.75
C GLU A 585 -18.91 -8.31 -36.07
N LYS A 586 -17.77 -7.66 -35.94
CA LYS A 586 -16.58 -8.24 -35.29
C LYS A 586 -16.81 -8.51 -33.80
N PHE A 587 -17.41 -7.56 -33.07
CA PHE A 587 -17.75 -7.75 -31.68
C PHE A 587 -18.73 -8.90 -31.50
N LYS A 588 -19.73 -9.01 -32.36
CA LYS A 588 -20.69 -10.11 -32.32
C LYS A 588 -20.04 -11.48 -32.53
N LYS A 589 -19.14 -11.60 -33.50
CA LYS A 589 -18.36 -12.84 -33.72
C LYS A 589 -17.53 -13.22 -32.47
N ALA A 590 -16.79 -12.28 -31.92
CA ALA A 590 -15.99 -12.52 -30.69
C ALA A 590 -16.88 -12.89 -29.50
N TYR A 591 -18.03 -12.22 -29.33
CA TYR A 591 -19.00 -12.50 -28.29
C TYR A 591 -19.53 -13.94 -28.40
N ASP A 592 -19.95 -14.37 -29.60
CA ASP A 592 -20.51 -15.69 -29.82
C ASP A 592 -19.47 -16.81 -29.54
N LEU A 593 -18.19 -16.57 -29.87
CA LEU A 593 -17.10 -17.48 -29.54
C LEU A 593 -16.96 -17.65 -28.02
N TYR A 594 -16.90 -16.54 -27.27
CA TYR A 594 -16.76 -16.57 -25.82
C TYR A 594 -18.02 -17.09 -25.13
N LEU A 595 -19.21 -16.74 -25.62
CA LEU A 595 -20.49 -17.23 -25.07
C LEU A 595 -20.62 -18.76 -25.20
N LYS A 596 -20.13 -19.35 -26.29
CA LYS A 596 -20.03 -20.79 -26.44
C LYS A 596 -19.13 -21.43 -25.39
N GLN A 597 -17.95 -20.85 -25.17
CA GLN A 597 -17.02 -21.34 -24.17
C GLN A 597 -17.54 -21.13 -22.74
N TRP A 598 -18.22 -20.01 -22.48
CA TRP A 598 -18.86 -19.72 -21.21
C TRP A 598 -19.92 -20.76 -20.86
N LYS A 599 -20.82 -21.08 -21.81
CA LYS A 599 -21.90 -22.08 -21.62
C LYS A 599 -21.35 -23.47 -21.35
N THR A 600 -20.18 -23.81 -21.87
CA THR A 600 -19.53 -25.11 -21.66
C THR A 600 -18.55 -25.11 -20.49
N ASN A 601 -18.48 -24.02 -19.73
CA ASN A 601 -17.54 -23.81 -18.63
C ASN A 601 -16.06 -24.04 -19.04
N SER A 602 -15.72 -23.70 -20.28
CA SER A 602 -14.39 -23.87 -20.87
C SER A 602 -13.71 -22.54 -21.21
N LEU A 603 -14.26 -21.41 -20.73
CA LEU A 603 -13.69 -20.09 -20.98
C LEU A 603 -12.32 -19.97 -20.28
N PRO A 604 -11.23 -19.70 -21.02
CA PRO A 604 -9.92 -19.56 -20.41
C PRO A 604 -9.84 -18.32 -19.52
N LYS A 605 -9.03 -18.37 -18.49
CA LYS A 605 -8.91 -17.30 -17.49
C LYS A 605 -8.64 -15.93 -18.11
N TYR A 606 -7.76 -15.83 -19.09
CA TYR A 606 -7.43 -14.57 -19.77
C TYR A 606 -8.60 -13.96 -20.53
N ALA A 607 -9.58 -14.78 -20.95
CA ALA A 607 -10.69 -14.36 -21.80
C ALA A 607 -11.83 -13.66 -21.06
N TYR A 608 -11.92 -13.78 -19.73
CA TYR A 608 -13.02 -13.15 -18.97
C TYR A 608 -13.05 -11.62 -19.14
N GLY A 609 -11.90 -10.97 -19.11
CA GLY A 609 -11.79 -9.52 -19.35
C GLY A 609 -12.22 -9.13 -20.77
N TRP A 610 -11.77 -9.88 -21.77
CA TRP A 610 -12.11 -9.66 -23.16
C TRP A 610 -13.59 -9.90 -23.43
N PHE A 611 -14.16 -10.97 -22.89
CA PHE A 611 -15.58 -11.28 -23.02
C PHE A 611 -16.46 -10.19 -22.41
N ALA A 612 -16.12 -9.73 -21.20
CA ALA A 612 -16.85 -8.63 -20.58
C ALA A 612 -16.76 -7.33 -21.40
N THR A 613 -15.59 -7.03 -21.97
CA THR A 613 -15.42 -5.86 -22.85
C THR A 613 -16.33 -5.95 -24.10
N VAL A 614 -16.39 -7.10 -24.73
CA VAL A 614 -17.23 -7.29 -25.92
C VAL A 614 -18.72 -7.23 -25.57
N ALA A 615 -19.12 -7.78 -24.42
CA ALA A 615 -20.50 -7.65 -23.94
C ALA A 615 -20.88 -6.17 -23.71
N GLU A 616 -19.97 -5.36 -23.15
CA GLU A 616 -20.19 -3.90 -23.01
C GLU A 616 -20.32 -3.19 -24.37
N GLU A 617 -19.49 -3.54 -25.35
CA GLU A 617 -19.54 -2.98 -26.69
C GLU A 617 -20.86 -3.31 -27.44
N LEU A 618 -21.48 -4.42 -27.08
CA LEU A 618 -22.80 -4.83 -27.58
C LEU A 618 -23.96 -4.32 -26.73
N GLY A 619 -23.70 -3.59 -25.64
CA GLY A 619 -24.72 -3.00 -24.77
C GLY A 619 -25.20 -3.92 -23.63
N GLU A 620 -24.63 -5.12 -23.48
CA GLU A 620 -25.01 -6.09 -22.44
C GLU A 620 -24.25 -5.83 -21.13
N ASN A 621 -24.40 -4.62 -20.57
CA ASN A 621 -23.62 -4.15 -19.44
C ASN A 621 -23.80 -4.96 -18.15
N ASP A 622 -24.98 -5.51 -17.89
CA ASP A 622 -25.21 -6.28 -16.67
C ASP A 622 -24.62 -7.70 -16.78
N PHE A 623 -24.67 -8.29 -17.97
CA PHE A 623 -23.99 -9.55 -18.22
C PHE A 623 -22.45 -9.39 -18.18
N ALA A 624 -21.92 -8.28 -18.67
CA ALA A 624 -20.49 -7.97 -18.54
C ALA A 624 -20.03 -7.92 -17.07
N LYS A 625 -20.85 -7.37 -16.17
CA LYS A 625 -20.56 -7.39 -14.72
C LYS A 625 -20.57 -8.81 -14.16
N GLU A 626 -21.53 -9.64 -14.58
CA GLU A 626 -21.59 -11.04 -14.18
C GLU A 626 -20.34 -11.81 -14.62
N ILE A 627 -19.92 -11.63 -15.87
CA ILE A 627 -18.69 -12.23 -16.40
C ILE A 627 -17.48 -11.85 -15.55
N ARG A 628 -17.30 -10.55 -15.24
CA ARG A 628 -16.17 -10.09 -14.40
C ARG A 628 -16.24 -10.65 -12.98
N ALA A 629 -17.43 -10.74 -12.39
CA ALA A 629 -17.62 -11.28 -11.06
C ALA A 629 -17.33 -12.78 -10.97
N SER A 630 -17.53 -13.49 -12.10
CA SER A 630 -17.31 -14.94 -12.22
C SER A 630 -15.88 -15.30 -12.62
N ALA A 631 -15.03 -14.31 -12.93
CA ALA A 631 -13.64 -14.56 -13.27
C ALA A 631 -12.92 -15.31 -12.12
N PRO A 632 -12.16 -16.37 -12.43
CA PRO A 632 -11.41 -17.09 -11.42
C PRO A 632 -10.45 -16.14 -10.69
N LYS A 633 -10.69 -15.91 -9.41
CA LYS A 633 -9.79 -15.10 -8.58
C LYS A 633 -8.47 -15.84 -8.44
N THR A 634 -7.38 -15.22 -8.81
CA THR A 634 -6.07 -15.63 -8.30
C THR A 634 -5.98 -15.16 -6.86
N GLU A 635 -5.41 -15.97 -5.97
CA GLU A 635 -5.13 -15.57 -4.57
C GLU A 635 -4.33 -14.25 -4.51
N ASN A 636 -3.66 -13.86 -5.60
CA ASN A 636 -2.90 -12.63 -5.75
C ASN A 636 -3.68 -11.40 -6.30
N GLU A 637 -4.85 -11.56 -6.91
CA GLU A 637 -5.64 -10.41 -7.41
C GLU A 637 -6.16 -9.49 -6.29
N ALA A 638 -6.29 -10.00 -5.07
CA ALA A 638 -6.57 -9.17 -3.89
C ALA A 638 -5.41 -8.20 -3.57
N TYR A 639 -4.20 -8.48 -4.04
CA TYR A 639 -3.00 -7.66 -3.83
C TYR A 639 -2.77 -6.65 -4.96
N TYR A 640 -2.91 -7.06 -6.23
CA TYR A 640 -2.66 -6.22 -7.42
C TYR A 640 -3.68 -5.11 -7.64
N ASN A 641 -4.95 -5.30 -7.27
CA ASN A 641 -5.98 -4.27 -7.43
C ASN A 641 -5.86 -3.11 -6.41
N LYS A 642 -5.03 -3.24 -5.36
CA LYS A 642 -4.80 -2.16 -4.38
C LYS A 642 -3.61 -1.26 -4.72
N GLU A 643 -2.58 -1.76 -5.37
CA GLU A 643 -1.37 -0.98 -5.69
C GLU A 643 -1.42 -0.31 -7.08
N ASN A 644 -2.00 -0.93 -8.10
CA ASN A 644 -2.07 -0.36 -9.44
C ASN A 644 -3.04 0.84 -9.59
N LEU A 645 -3.97 1.04 -8.66
CA LEU A 645 -4.81 2.24 -8.64
C LEU A 645 -4.08 3.51 -8.15
N SER A 646 -2.94 3.36 -7.48
CA SER A 646 -2.11 4.49 -7.06
C SER A 646 -1.05 4.90 -8.08
N MET A 647 -0.52 3.97 -8.88
CA MET A 647 0.52 4.26 -9.88
C MET A 647 0.01 4.81 -11.21
N THR A 648 -1.23 4.55 -11.59
CA THR A 648 -1.81 5.07 -12.86
C THR A 648 -2.21 6.54 -12.81
N LYS A 649 -2.23 7.18 -11.63
CA LYS A 649 -2.53 8.62 -11.50
C LYS A 649 -1.32 9.55 -11.54
N THR A 650 -0.10 9.04 -11.43
CA THR A 650 1.11 9.88 -11.38
C THR A 650 1.86 9.99 -12.72
N LYS A 651 1.46 9.27 -13.75
CA LYS A 651 2.15 9.28 -15.07
C LYS A 651 1.50 10.14 -16.16
N VAL A 652 0.48 10.95 -15.86
CA VAL A 652 -0.23 11.78 -16.88
C VAL A 652 0.03 13.28 -16.73
N LEU A 653 0.97 13.73 -15.90
CA LEU A 653 1.25 15.17 -15.74
C LEU A 653 2.73 15.55 -15.91
N THR A 654 3.43 14.97 -16.89
CA THR A 654 4.68 15.57 -17.38
C THR A 654 4.83 15.27 -18.85
N ASN A 655 4.17 16.04 -19.68
CA ASN A 655 4.63 16.46 -21.01
C ASN A 655 3.65 17.50 -21.56
N ASN A 656 3.93 18.76 -21.25
CA ASN A 656 3.73 19.90 -22.14
C ASN A 656 4.48 21.10 -21.53
N ASN A 657 5.57 21.35 -22.10
CA ASN A 657 6.46 22.48 -22.37
C ASN A 657 7.92 22.14 -22.13
#